data_a42691412553525ebe0003d0194df086
#
_entry.id   a42691412553525ebe0003d0194df086
#
_cell.length_a   1.000
_cell.length_b   1.000
_cell.length_c   1.000
_cell.angle_alpha   90.00
_cell.angle_beta   90.00
_cell.angle_gamma   90.00
#
_symmetry.space_group_name_H-M   'P 1'
#
loop_
_entity.id
_entity.type
_entity.pdbx_description
1 polymer ?
#
loop_
_entity_poly.entity_id
_entity_poly.type
_entity_poly.pdbx_seq_one_letter_code
_entity_poly.pdbx_strand_id
1 'polypeptide(L)'
;MKRLFTYAVGVLLTLVAVSACWKEPQIQTGNDLKLRHQVTDLMAVAGDEEVQLSWSIPEGWNPTSYLITYLNTESKQEEITVEGGTTAYTVTGLVNGAKYTFGVQAVYDKLLSGIVYTKEMQPTTSRLPVGQLLADAESGKVTLYWDKPSTSVLGYIITYTPDGGETKSIEISDGNATSYVLEGLTDDINYTITIVAKYAKGNSSAASVKAMPSQSIPFFVKRDKVCIGQPVELTFNRKDFPGATDVKWIFPGDIVVEGDTAKQGFASAGEKTVTLSAKVNGVEKNWTITIVVREYAVYDNDFAFDTGQLYNGFKGSVPMFSPDGNTIYDLTFNKITNLVAWDLQTGEKKWTYRVDHGSYNGLTVNPVTGDIYFGTQTAGDFFAVAANGELKWQFTEAGSMQSASPAVSKDGNTVYLIDATGATFALDAATGAKKWQAELGGKGGGLLVNGNDLVVAVNSTAKTIVWLNALTGEEIVSYAQAGKASDISGGFAVSPDKRYAYYGHAEGMVSKIDLQERKIVVDCKVVSTADKPNIWGVVSSPNGDILAPSKDGNCYLLDGSTLEIKATLESGKGVNAFNYARACSDTEGNFYITSGQVQNTVWILGPDLSVKDQFELGTKNDKQMGGNNYLDGILYSAFIGAKNDNGKFIGKYVGGERYAAYGIDICGSCCLK
;
A
#
# COMPACT_ATOMS: atom_id res chain seq x y z
N MET A 1 -1.34 37.99 -7.56
CA MET A 1 -1.89 36.70 -7.96
C MET A 1 -2.68 36.74 -9.28
N LYS A 2 -2.32 37.60 -10.23
CA LYS A 2 -2.97 37.69 -11.57
C LYS A 2 -2.01 37.44 -12.74
N ARG A 3 -0.81 36.89 -12.48
CA ARG A 3 0.22 36.72 -13.52
C ARG A 3 0.61 35.26 -13.84
N LEU A 4 0.02 34.26 -13.13
CA LEU A 4 0.28 32.84 -13.44
C LEU A 4 -0.77 32.20 -14.37
N PHE A 5 -1.96 32.79 -14.49
CA PHE A 5 -3.01 32.25 -15.38
C PHE A 5 -2.78 32.58 -16.86
N THR A 6 -1.89 33.51 -17.17
CA THR A 6 -1.63 33.95 -18.56
C THR A 6 -0.60 33.08 -19.29
N TYR A 7 0.17 32.27 -18.57
CA TYR A 7 1.19 31.39 -19.17
C TYR A 7 0.64 30.03 -19.63
N ALA A 8 -0.40 29.49 -18.98
CA ALA A 8 -0.99 28.21 -19.38
C ALA A 8 -1.84 28.32 -20.66
N VAL A 9 -2.47 29.50 -20.88
CA VAL A 9 -3.25 29.77 -22.09
C VAL A 9 -2.32 30.19 -23.26
N GLY A 10 -1.17 30.76 -22.94
CA GLY A 10 -0.17 31.19 -23.95
C GLY A 10 0.56 30.03 -24.62
N VAL A 11 0.77 28.90 -23.91
CA VAL A 11 1.45 27.71 -24.46
C VAL A 11 0.52 26.93 -25.40
N LEU A 12 -0.79 26.94 -25.14
CA LEU A 12 -1.75 26.27 -26.03
C LEU A 12 -2.00 27.07 -27.33
N LEU A 13 -1.83 28.42 -27.29
CA LEU A 13 -1.98 29.30 -28.47
C LEU A 13 -0.70 29.43 -29.30
N THR A 14 0.48 29.19 -28.71
CA THR A 14 1.74 29.19 -29.46
C THR A 14 1.99 27.87 -30.20
N LEU A 15 1.40 26.76 -29.79
CA LEU A 15 1.44 25.49 -30.55
C LEU A 15 0.63 25.57 -31.86
N VAL A 16 -0.37 26.45 -31.93
CA VAL A 16 -1.14 26.70 -33.17
C VAL A 16 -0.39 27.64 -34.11
N ALA A 17 0.56 28.45 -33.60
CA ALA A 17 1.23 29.47 -34.41
C ALA A 17 2.54 28.99 -35.08
N VAL A 18 3.10 27.85 -34.69
CA VAL A 18 4.31 27.29 -35.34
C VAL A 18 3.97 26.42 -36.56
N SER A 19 2.71 26.03 -36.73
CA SER A 19 2.23 25.35 -37.93
C SER A 19 2.00 26.26 -39.14
N ALA A 20 2.27 27.57 -39.01
CA ALA A 20 1.95 28.61 -40.02
C ALA A 20 3.00 28.77 -41.13
N CYS A 21 3.91 27.80 -41.34
CA CYS A 21 4.79 27.78 -42.51
C CYS A 21 4.44 26.74 -43.58
N TRP A 22 3.26 26.16 -43.50
CA TRP A 22 2.74 25.34 -44.59
C TRP A 22 1.77 26.18 -45.41
N LYS A 23 2.04 26.31 -46.71
CA LYS A 23 1.09 26.90 -47.67
C LYS A 23 -0.23 26.17 -47.48
N GLU A 24 -1.26 26.87 -47.01
CA GLU A 24 -2.63 26.34 -46.99
C GLU A 24 -2.95 25.81 -48.39
N PRO A 25 -3.32 24.53 -48.53
CA PRO A 25 -3.98 24.08 -49.74
C PRO A 25 -5.33 24.79 -49.79
N GLN A 26 -5.62 25.46 -50.88
CA GLN A 26 -6.87 26.16 -51.16
C GLN A 26 -8.06 25.29 -50.72
N ILE A 27 -8.84 25.78 -49.78
CA ILE A 27 -10.08 25.15 -49.33
C ILE A 27 -11.03 25.16 -50.52
N GLN A 28 -11.14 24.03 -51.21
CA GLN A 28 -12.24 23.79 -52.11
C GLN A 28 -13.44 23.33 -51.33
N THR A 29 -14.47 24.15 -51.40
CA THR A 29 -15.91 23.96 -51.09
C THR A 29 -16.36 22.69 -50.37
N GLY A 30 -16.99 22.85 -49.21
CA GLY A 30 -18.04 22.10 -48.48
C GLY A 30 -18.15 20.57 -48.55
N ASN A 31 -17.67 19.92 -49.55
CA ASN A 31 -17.71 18.47 -49.71
C ASN A 31 -16.45 17.75 -49.21
N ASP A 32 -15.31 18.40 -49.15
CA ASP A 32 -14.04 17.77 -48.73
C ASP A 32 -13.95 17.52 -47.23
N LEU A 33 -14.71 18.24 -46.42
CA LEU A 33 -14.78 17.98 -44.98
C LEU A 33 -15.52 16.68 -44.63
N LYS A 34 -16.36 16.16 -45.54
CA LYS A 34 -17.05 14.88 -45.34
C LYS A 34 -16.17 13.65 -45.61
N LEU A 35 -14.97 13.84 -46.12
CA LEU A 35 -14.06 12.76 -46.53
C LEU A 35 -12.90 12.52 -45.52
N ARG A 36 -13.02 13.01 -44.29
CA ARG A 36 -11.93 12.89 -43.30
C ARG A 36 -12.45 12.41 -41.96
N HIS A 37 -12.86 11.17 -41.89
CA HIS A 37 -13.24 10.59 -40.62
C HIS A 37 -12.01 10.44 -39.72
N GLN A 38 -12.11 11.00 -38.53
CA GLN A 38 -11.11 10.78 -37.47
C GLN A 38 -11.21 9.37 -36.93
N VAL A 39 -10.17 8.91 -36.27
CA VAL A 39 -10.19 7.63 -35.56
C VAL A 39 -11.22 7.68 -34.43
N THR A 40 -11.80 6.54 -34.11
CA THR A 40 -12.71 6.33 -32.99
C THR A 40 -12.13 5.30 -32.05
N ASP A 41 -12.68 5.21 -30.83
CA ASP A 41 -12.30 4.21 -29.83
C ASP A 41 -10.78 4.20 -29.56
N LEU A 42 -10.15 5.39 -29.57
CA LEU A 42 -8.73 5.48 -29.28
C LEU A 42 -8.49 5.07 -27.82
N MET A 43 -7.79 3.97 -27.66
CA MET A 43 -7.37 3.42 -26.40
C MET A 43 -5.84 3.47 -26.29
N ALA A 44 -5.35 3.61 -25.08
CA ALA A 44 -3.93 3.55 -24.78
C ALA A 44 -3.69 2.70 -23.53
N VAL A 45 -2.66 1.86 -23.59
CA VAL A 45 -2.23 1.02 -22.47
C VAL A 45 -0.75 1.27 -22.24
N ALA A 46 -0.42 1.74 -21.04
CA ALA A 46 0.96 1.99 -20.65
C ALA A 46 1.68 0.65 -20.36
N GLY A 47 2.93 0.58 -20.79
CA GLY A 47 3.84 -0.53 -20.55
C GLY A 47 5.19 -0.03 -20.05
N ASP A 48 6.20 -0.91 -20.04
CA ASP A 48 7.57 -0.58 -19.66
C ASP A 48 8.31 0.11 -20.82
N GLU A 49 8.54 1.42 -20.68
CA GLU A 49 9.13 2.31 -21.69
C GLU A 49 8.31 2.35 -23.00
N GLU A 50 7.02 2.02 -22.94
CA GLU A 50 6.14 2.00 -24.10
C GLU A 50 4.70 2.34 -23.75
N VAL A 51 3.95 2.74 -24.78
CA VAL A 51 2.49 2.83 -24.74
C VAL A 51 1.95 2.16 -25.99
N GLN A 52 1.05 1.19 -25.81
CA GLN A 52 0.30 0.56 -26.88
C GLN A 52 -0.95 1.38 -27.15
N LEU A 53 -1.09 1.84 -28.38
CA LEU A 53 -2.26 2.55 -28.88
C LEU A 53 -3.09 1.59 -29.72
N SER A 54 -4.41 1.70 -29.63
CA SER A 54 -5.35 1.02 -30.54
C SER A 54 -6.50 1.97 -30.85
N TRP A 55 -7.03 1.86 -32.04
CA TRP A 55 -8.12 2.69 -32.52
C TRP A 55 -8.98 1.96 -33.55
N SER A 56 -10.12 2.53 -33.84
CA SER A 56 -11.02 2.07 -34.91
C SER A 56 -11.14 3.17 -35.96
N ILE A 57 -11.56 2.78 -37.15
CA ILE A 57 -12.01 3.68 -38.20
C ILE A 57 -13.42 3.24 -38.63
N PRO A 58 -14.36 4.14 -38.88
CA PRO A 58 -15.68 3.76 -39.33
C PRO A 58 -15.66 2.94 -40.60
N GLU A 59 -16.59 1.98 -40.72
CA GLU A 59 -16.70 1.10 -41.85
C GLU A 59 -16.84 1.87 -43.18
N GLY A 60 -16.13 1.42 -44.21
CA GLY A 60 -16.10 2.08 -45.52
C GLY A 60 -15.06 3.18 -45.67
N TRP A 61 -14.30 3.50 -44.61
CA TRP A 61 -13.23 4.49 -44.68
C TRP A 61 -11.86 3.82 -44.65
N ASN A 62 -11.00 4.19 -45.62
CA ASN A 62 -9.68 3.59 -45.80
C ASN A 62 -8.59 4.67 -45.80
N PRO A 63 -8.06 5.06 -44.65
CA PRO A 63 -6.91 5.95 -44.58
C PRO A 63 -5.69 5.35 -45.29
N THR A 64 -4.89 6.19 -45.91
CA THR A 64 -3.61 5.75 -46.51
C THR A 64 -2.53 5.56 -45.44
N SER A 65 -2.64 6.27 -44.35
CA SER A 65 -1.77 6.13 -43.16
C SER A 65 -2.42 6.76 -41.96
N TYR A 66 -1.76 6.61 -40.80
CA TYR A 66 -2.08 7.35 -39.59
C TYR A 66 -0.85 8.13 -39.12
N LEU A 67 -1.08 9.31 -38.60
CA LEU A 67 -0.07 10.14 -37.96
C LEU A 67 -0.30 10.13 -36.43
N ILE A 68 0.67 9.62 -35.71
CA ILE A 68 0.70 9.65 -34.24
C ILE A 68 1.64 10.76 -33.82
N THR A 69 1.21 11.64 -32.90
CA THR A 69 1.99 12.76 -32.39
C THR A 69 2.02 12.73 -30.86
N TYR A 70 3.14 13.08 -30.26
CA TYR A 70 3.28 13.25 -28.80
C TYR A 70 4.45 14.19 -28.48
N LEU A 71 4.50 14.71 -27.25
CA LEU A 71 5.66 15.46 -26.77
C LEU A 71 6.60 14.53 -26.02
N ASN A 72 7.90 14.57 -26.34
CA ASN A 72 8.91 13.87 -25.55
C ASN A 72 9.21 14.63 -24.24
N THR A 73 10.09 14.09 -23.40
CA THR A 73 10.46 14.69 -22.10
C THR A 73 11.14 16.04 -22.20
N GLU A 74 11.63 16.42 -23.37
CA GLU A 74 12.21 17.74 -23.68
C GLU A 74 11.16 18.71 -24.23
N SER A 75 9.88 18.35 -24.22
CA SER A 75 8.76 19.10 -24.79
C SER A 75 8.87 19.30 -26.32
N LYS A 76 9.60 18.44 -26.99
CA LYS A 76 9.70 18.42 -28.45
C LYS A 76 8.63 17.49 -29.00
N GLN A 77 7.94 17.91 -30.04
CA GLN A 77 6.96 17.07 -30.73
C GLN A 77 7.66 15.97 -31.52
N GLU A 78 7.24 14.75 -31.29
CA GLU A 78 7.61 13.56 -32.06
C GLU A 78 6.43 13.13 -32.92
N GLU A 79 6.73 12.61 -34.12
CA GLU A 79 5.75 12.20 -35.13
C GLU A 79 6.09 10.80 -35.64
N ILE A 80 5.07 9.94 -35.68
CA ILE A 80 5.19 8.57 -36.18
C ILE A 80 4.11 8.36 -37.24
N THR A 81 4.53 7.92 -38.42
CA THR A 81 3.60 7.55 -39.48
C THR A 81 3.42 6.05 -39.48
N VAL A 82 2.16 5.60 -39.46
CA VAL A 82 1.77 4.19 -39.48
C VAL A 82 0.95 3.91 -40.75
N GLU A 83 1.18 2.77 -41.40
CA GLU A 83 0.51 2.42 -42.64
C GLU A 83 -1.01 2.30 -42.48
N GLY A 84 -1.73 2.61 -43.55
CA GLY A 84 -3.17 2.43 -43.63
C GLY A 84 -3.59 0.98 -43.40
N GLY A 85 -4.75 0.80 -42.75
CA GLY A 85 -5.23 -0.53 -42.35
C GLY A 85 -4.69 -1.02 -41.01
N THR A 86 -3.68 -0.38 -40.45
CA THR A 86 -3.19 -0.64 -39.09
C THR A 86 -4.12 0.01 -38.06
N THR A 87 -4.56 -0.75 -37.07
CA THR A 87 -5.46 -0.27 -36.01
C THR A 87 -4.84 -0.29 -34.62
N ALA A 88 -3.53 -0.59 -34.53
CA ALA A 88 -2.78 -0.56 -33.30
C ALA A 88 -1.31 -0.25 -33.58
N TYR A 89 -0.66 0.44 -32.64
CA TYR A 89 0.78 0.74 -32.71
C TYR A 89 1.36 0.87 -31.31
N THR A 90 2.56 0.33 -31.10
CA THR A 90 3.28 0.48 -29.85
C THR A 90 4.36 1.56 -30.00
N VAL A 91 4.20 2.65 -29.28
CA VAL A 91 5.21 3.69 -29.17
C VAL A 91 6.21 3.25 -28.10
N THR A 92 7.46 3.07 -28.49
CA THR A 92 8.56 2.58 -27.63
C THR A 92 9.60 3.68 -27.38
N GLY A 93 10.51 3.45 -26.42
CA GLY A 93 11.56 4.41 -26.07
C GLY A 93 11.06 5.56 -25.20
N LEU A 94 9.93 5.39 -24.55
CA LEU A 94 9.36 6.35 -23.61
C LEU A 94 10.07 6.24 -22.25
N VAL A 95 10.06 7.34 -21.50
CA VAL A 95 10.64 7.37 -20.16
C VAL A 95 9.59 6.96 -19.14
N ASN A 96 9.87 5.91 -18.36
CA ASN A 96 9.00 5.49 -17.27
C ASN A 96 8.82 6.63 -16.25
N GLY A 97 7.60 6.81 -15.75
CA GLY A 97 7.26 7.90 -14.84
C GLY A 97 7.03 9.25 -15.50
N ALA A 98 7.36 9.41 -16.77
CA ALA A 98 7.03 10.62 -17.52
C ALA A 98 5.60 10.55 -18.09
N LYS A 99 4.97 11.71 -18.22
CA LYS A 99 3.60 11.84 -18.69
C LYS A 99 3.56 12.11 -20.18
N TYR A 100 2.72 11.39 -20.90
CA TYR A 100 2.54 11.52 -22.35
C TYR A 100 1.06 11.59 -22.71
N THR A 101 0.77 12.42 -23.71
CA THR A 101 -0.54 12.43 -24.37
C THR A 101 -0.32 12.19 -25.85
N PHE A 102 -0.95 11.19 -26.41
CA PHE A 102 -0.81 10.84 -27.82
C PHE A 102 -1.99 11.33 -28.62
N GLY A 103 -1.72 12.01 -29.72
CA GLY A 103 -2.71 12.38 -30.72
C GLY A 103 -2.65 11.42 -31.89
N VAL A 104 -3.79 10.95 -32.39
CA VAL A 104 -3.87 10.10 -33.58
C VAL A 104 -4.77 10.76 -34.62
N GLN A 105 -4.26 10.86 -35.86
CA GLN A 105 -4.98 11.38 -37.02
C GLN A 105 -4.97 10.37 -38.15
N ALA A 106 -6.08 10.18 -38.78
CA ALA A 106 -6.14 9.45 -40.03
C ALA A 106 -5.70 10.34 -41.19
N VAL A 107 -4.92 9.79 -42.11
CA VAL A 107 -4.40 10.47 -43.30
C VAL A 107 -5.10 9.87 -44.53
N TYR A 108 -5.72 10.73 -45.30
CA TYR A 108 -6.37 10.37 -46.55
C TYR A 108 -5.63 11.04 -47.69
N ASP A 109 -4.78 10.28 -48.40
CA ASP A 109 -3.79 10.78 -49.35
C ASP A 109 -2.82 11.80 -48.77
N LYS A 110 -3.14 13.05 -48.71
CA LYS A 110 -2.33 14.13 -48.11
C LYS A 110 -3.14 14.97 -47.13
N LEU A 111 -4.36 14.56 -46.82
CA LEU A 111 -5.28 15.30 -45.98
C LEU A 111 -5.39 14.64 -44.59
N LEU A 112 -5.24 15.44 -43.55
CA LEU A 112 -5.36 14.97 -42.18
C LEU A 112 -6.80 15.06 -41.67
N SER A 113 -7.26 14.08 -40.94
CA SER A 113 -8.50 14.14 -40.15
C SER A 113 -8.37 15.08 -38.93
N GLY A 114 -9.43 15.25 -38.19
CA GLY A 114 -9.34 15.75 -36.81
C GLY A 114 -8.40 14.86 -35.99
N ILE A 115 -7.69 15.45 -35.04
CA ILE A 115 -6.85 14.72 -34.10
C ILE A 115 -7.69 14.22 -32.90
N VAL A 116 -7.50 12.98 -32.51
CA VAL A 116 -8.09 12.39 -31.31
C VAL A 116 -6.96 12.14 -30.33
N TYR A 117 -7.13 12.59 -29.09
CA TYR A 117 -6.11 12.45 -28.06
C TYR A 117 -6.46 11.34 -27.07
N THR A 118 -5.45 10.64 -26.60
CA THR A 118 -5.57 9.77 -25.43
C THR A 118 -5.74 10.63 -24.18
N LYS A 119 -6.16 10.00 -23.07
CA LYS A 119 -5.87 10.54 -21.75
C LYS A 119 -4.35 10.57 -21.56
N GLU A 120 -3.89 11.30 -20.54
CA GLU A 120 -2.49 11.31 -20.15
C GLU A 120 -2.05 9.89 -19.72
N MET A 121 -0.98 9.41 -20.31
CA MET A 121 -0.41 8.09 -20.10
C MET A 121 0.93 8.21 -19.39
N GLN A 122 1.21 7.28 -18.49
CA GLN A 122 2.47 7.24 -17.77
C GLN A 122 3.06 5.83 -17.85
N PRO A 123 4.06 5.59 -18.72
CA PRO A 123 4.76 4.32 -18.77
C PRO A 123 5.35 3.96 -17.39
N THR A 124 5.27 2.70 -17.03
CA THR A 124 5.77 2.21 -15.74
C THR A 124 6.65 0.99 -15.96
N THR A 125 7.68 0.86 -15.14
CA THR A 125 8.57 -0.30 -15.25
C THR A 125 7.85 -1.57 -14.80
N SER A 126 7.98 -2.62 -15.59
CA SER A 126 7.61 -4.00 -15.22
C SER A 126 8.82 -4.79 -14.72
N ARG A 127 9.95 -4.12 -14.51
CA ARG A 127 11.22 -4.72 -14.10
C ARG A 127 11.25 -4.94 -12.59
N LEU A 128 10.60 -6.01 -12.15
CA LEU A 128 10.54 -6.38 -10.74
C LEU A 128 11.92 -6.85 -10.25
N PRO A 129 12.41 -6.40 -9.08
CA PRO A 129 13.59 -7.00 -8.47
C PRO A 129 13.32 -8.43 -8.05
N VAL A 130 14.34 -9.12 -7.63
CA VAL A 130 14.20 -10.43 -7.00
C VAL A 130 13.43 -10.27 -5.69
N GLY A 131 12.56 -11.23 -5.40
CA GLY A 131 11.96 -11.36 -4.08
C GLY A 131 13.00 -11.84 -3.07
N GLN A 132 12.70 -11.81 -1.83
CA GLN A 132 13.46 -12.25 -0.66
C GLN A 132 14.91 -12.68 -0.95
N LEU A 133 15.88 -11.73 -0.95
CA LEU A 133 17.31 -12.06 -1.08
C LEU A 133 17.86 -12.50 0.28
N LEU A 134 18.39 -13.71 0.33
CA LEU A 134 19.01 -14.32 1.49
C LEU A 134 20.47 -14.62 1.20
N ALA A 135 21.31 -14.52 2.21
CA ALA A 135 22.73 -14.82 2.12
C ALA A 135 23.12 -15.81 3.21
N ASP A 136 23.77 -16.88 2.80
CA ASP A 136 24.29 -17.94 3.63
C ASP A 136 25.80 -17.84 3.61
N ALA A 137 26.41 -17.39 4.72
CA ALA A 137 27.84 -17.15 4.81
C ALA A 137 28.56 -18.37 5.37
N GLU A 138 29.56 -18.82 4.63
CA GLU A 138 30.49 -19.87 5.01
C GLU A 138 31.94 -19.35 4.90
N SER A 139 32.88 -20.10 5.43
CA SER A 139 34.30 -19.76 5.23
C SER A 139 34.65 -19.65 3.75
N GLY A 140 35.13 -18.47 3.35
CA GLY A 140 35.56 -18.15 1.99
C GLY A 140 34.44 -18.00 0.96
N LYS A 141 33.17 -18.15 1.31
CA LYS A 141 32.05 -18.05 0.36
C LYS A 141 30.75 -17.56 0.98
N VAL A 142 29.86 -17.09 0.13
CA VAL A 142 28.47 -16.78 0.47
C VAL A 142 27.56 -17.40 -0.58
N THR A 143 26.59 -18.20 -0.14
CA THR A 143 25.54 -18.70 -1.01
C THR A 143 24.35 -17.76 -0.93
N LEU A 144 23.94 -17.24 -2.07
CA LEU A 144 22.76 -16.38 -2.20
C LEU A 144 21.57 -17.22 -2.64
N TYR A 145 20.40 -16.90 -2.08
CA TYR A 145 19.11 -17.43 -2.50
C TYR A 145 18.16 -16.27 -2.71
N TRP A 146 17.30 -16.36 -3.73
CA TRP A 146 16.30 -15.35 -3.98
C TRP A 146 15.06 -15.92 -4.63
N ASP A 147 13.93 -15.26 -4.44
CA ASP A 147 12.73 -15.59 -5.17
C ASP A 147 12.77 -14.94 -6.56
N LYS A 148 12.46 -15.75 -7.56
CA LYS A 148 12.42 -15.27 -8.94
C LYS A 148 11.25 -14.28 -9.10
N PRO A 149 11.47 -13.14 -9.79
CA PRO A 149 10.37 -12.26 -10.18
C PRO A 149 9.29 -13.00 -10.97
N SER A 150 8.04 -12.58 -10.82
CA SER A 150 6.90 -13.17 -11.54
C SER A 150 6.93 -12.92 -13.05
N THR A 151 7.76 -11.97 -13.50
CA THR A 151 7.97 -11.63 -14.92
C THR A 151 9.16 -12.37 -15.50
N SER A 152 9.20 -12.53 -16.81
CA SER A 152 10.30 -13.23 -17.50
C SER A 152 11.60 -12.45 -17.39
N VAL A 153 12.60 -13.06 -16.79
CA VAL A 153 13.94 -12.49 -16.52
C VAL A 153 14.95 -13.11 -17.50
N LEU A 154 15.85 -12.30 -18.04
CA LEU A 154 16.94 -12.77 -18.93
C LEU A 154 18.15 -13.30 -18.14
N GLY A 155 18.30 -12.86 -16.89
CA GLY A 155 19.44 -13.21 -16.05
C GLY A 155 19.55 -12.25 -14.88
N TYR A 156 20.69 -12.31 -14.17
CA TYR A 156 20.92 -11.48 -12.98
C TYR A 156 22.32 -10.88 -13.00
N ILE A 157 22.49 -9.74 -12.34
CA ILE A 157 23.77 -9.15 -12.03
C ILE A 157 23.91 -9.14 -10.51
N ILE A 158 24.93 -9.80 -9.99
CA ILE A 158 25.28 -9.77 -8.58
C ILE A 158 26.48 -8.84 -8.44
N THR A 159 26.38 -7.85 -7.52
CA THR A 159 27.55 -7.08 -7.11
C THR A 159 27.83 -7.33 -5.63
N TYR A 160 29.09 -7.37 -5.25
CA TYR A 160 29.49 -7.55 -3.87
C TYR A 160 30.69 -6.67 -3.54
N THR A 161 30.61 -6.00 -2.41
CA THR A 161 31.57 -5.00 -1.94
C THR A 161 31.98 -5.34 -0.52
N PRO A 162 33.27 -5.68 -0.27
CA PRO A 162 33.76 -5.80 1.10
C PRO A 162 33.83 -4.43 1.77
N ASP A 163 33.65 -4.37 3.08
CA ASP A 163 33.83 -3.14 3.85
C ASP A 163 35.26 -2.59 3.62
N GLY A 164 35.31 -1.36 3.10
CA GLY A 164 36.59 -0.70 2.76
C GLY A 164 37.30 -1.16 1.47
N GLY A 165 36.64 -2.02 0.66
CA GLY A 165 37.23 -2.57 -0.56
C GLY A 165 36.49 -2.21 -1.84
N GLU A 166 36.92 -2.76 -2.96
CA GLU A 166 36.37 -2.52 -4.28
C GLU A 166 35.16 -3.42 -4.57
N THR A 167 34.20 -2.86 -5.30
CA THR A 167 33.02 -3.61 -5.78
C THR A 167 33.39 -4.54 -6.92
N LYS A 168 32.98 -5.80 -6.81
CA LYS A 168 33.04 -6.80 -7.88
C LYS A 168 31.65 -7.12 -8.40
N SER A 169 31.57 -7.60 -9.64
CA SER A 169 30.32 -7.91 -10.32
C SER A 169 30.39 -9.26 -11.03
N ILE A 170 29.28 -10.00 -10.99
CA ILE A 170 29.09 -11.28 -11.67
C ILE A 170 27.77 -11.22 -12.42
N GLU A 171 27.77 -11.74 -13.64
CA GLU A 171 26.57 -11.83 -14.47
C GLU A 171 26.14 -13.30 -14.60
N ILE A 172 24.86 -13.56 -14.35
CA ILE A 172 24.21 -14.85 -14.50
C ILE A 172 23.27 -14.76 -15.71
N SER A 173 23.48 -15.59 -16.73
CA SER A 173 22.66 -15.60 -17.94
C SER A 173 21.40 -16.48 -17.84
N ASP A 174 21.25 -17.24 -16.75
CA ASP A 174 20.07 -18.06 -16.50
C ASP A 174 19.00 -17.25 -15.77
N GLY A 175 17.93 -16.84 -16.47
CA GLY A 175 16.79 -16.14 -15.88
C GLY A 175 15.94 -16.99 -14.92
N ASN A 176 16.19 -18.30 -14.81
CA ASN A 176 15.52 -19.18 -13.85
C ASN A 176 16.35 -19.45 -12.60
N ALA A 177 17.55 -18.92 -12.53
CA ALA A 177 18.39 -19.07 -11.34
C ALA A 177 17.69 -18.46 -10.10
N THR A 178 17.73 -19.19 -8.99
CA THR A 178 17.24 -18.76 -7.68
C THR A 178 18.31 -18.84 -6.60
N SER A 179 19.54 -19.17 -6.98
CA SER A 179 20.69 -19.22 -6.09
C SER A 179 21.98 -18.98 -6.84
N TYR A 180 22.99 -18.52 -6.12
CA TYR A 180 24.36 -18.38 -6.63
C TYR A 180 25.37 -18.46 -5.49
N VAL A 181 26.53 -19.06 -5.74
CA VAL A 181 27.62 -19.15 -4.77
C VAL A 181 28.70 -18.13 -5.14
N LEU A 182 28.97 -17.18 -4.26
CA LEU A 182 30.12 -16.29 -4.31
C LEU A 182 31.27 -16.99 -3.62
N GLU A 183 32.37 -17.23 -4.32
CA GLU A 183 33.57 -17.90 -3.81
C GLU A 183 34.76 -16.95 -3.73
N GLY A 184 35.79 -17.35 -2.93
CA GLY A 184 37.04 -16.58 -2.78
C GLY A 184 36.84 -15.30 -1.96
N LEU A 185 35.86 -15.29 -1.07
CA LEU A 185 35.65 -14.21 -0.12
C LEU A 185 36.58 -14.35 1.09
N THR A 186 36.91 -13.26 1.72
CA THR A 186 37.73 -13.22 2.94
C THR A 186 36.86 -13.35 4.16
N ASP A 187 37.20 -14.26 5.07
CA ASP A 187 36.50 -14.44 6.33
C ASP A 187 36.61 -13.19 7.23
N ASP A 188 35.62 -13.00 8.08
CA ASP A 188 35.48 -11.92 9.07
C ASP A 188 35.45 -10.51 8.46
N ILE A 189 35.15 -10.40 7.17
CA ILE A 189 34.86 -9.14 6.48
C ILE A 189 33.35 -9.10 6.09
N ASN A 190 32.69 -8.01 6.42
CA ASN A 190 31.32 -7.78 5.94
C ASN A 190 31.33 -7.46 4.45
N TYR A 191 30.47 -8.14 3.72
CA TYR A 191 30.18 -7.85 2.31
C TYR A 191 28.77 -7.28 2.18
N THR A 192 28.64 -6.17 1.50
CA THR A 192 27.35 -5.71 0.99
C THR A 192 27.15 -6.32 -0.39
N ILE A 193 26.10 -7.14 -0.52
CA ILE A 193 25.83 -7.90 -1.75
C ILE A 193 24.49 -7.40 -2.30
N THR A 194 24.48 -7.11 -3.61
CA THR A 194 23.25 -6.72 -4.28
C THR A 194 22.97 -7.63 -5.46
N ILE A 195 21.71 -7.84 -5.78
CA ILE A 195 21.26 -8.55 -6.98
C ILE A 195 20.27 -7.70 -7.76
N VAL A 196 20.46 -7.68 -9.07
CA VAL A 196 19.62 -6.97 -10.03
C VAL A 196 19.12 -7.98 -11.06
N ALA A 197 17.83 -8.05 -11.31
CA ALA A 197 17.27 -8.85 -12.38
C ALA A 197 17.39 -8.12 -13.73
N LYS A 198 17.85 -8.82 -14.77
CA LYS A 198 18.00 -8.29 -16.14
C LYS A 198 16.77 -8.58 -16.97
N TYR A 199 16.25 -7.56 -17.60
CA TYR A 199 15.12 -7.64 -18.53
C TYR A 199 15.53 -7.14 -19.91
N ALA A 200 14.74 -7.43 -20.92
CA ALA A 200 15.00 -6.98 -22.30
C ALA A 200 15.13 -5.45 -22.44
N LYS A 201 14.46 -4.69 -21.58
CA LYS A 201 14.46 -3.23 -21.58
C LYS A 201 15.28 -2.60 -20.43
N GLY A 202 16.20 -3.33 -19.80
CA GLY A 202 17.07 -2.83 -18.74
C GLY A 202 17.01 -3.67 -17.46
N ASN A 203 17.42 -3.12 -16.37
CA ASN A 203 17.56 -3.83 -15.11
C ASN A 203 16.49 -3.40 -14.09
N SER A 204 16.20 -4.29 -13.13
CA SER A 204 15.38 -3.96 -11.96
C SER A 204 16.12 -3.00 -11.00
N SER A 205 15.43 -2.51 -9.98
CA SER A 205 16.09 -2.04 -8.77
C SER A 205 16.89 -3.18 -8.11
N ALA A 206 17.89 -2.83 -7.29
CA ALA A 206 18.71 -3.81 -6.60
C ALA A 206 18.06 -4.27 -5.30
N ALA A 207 17.99 -5.57 -5.07
CA ALA A 207 17.84 -6.14 -3.74
C ALA A 207 19.21 -6.21 -3.08
N SER A 208 19.29 -6.03 -1.75
CA SER A 208 20.55 -5.98 -1.02
C SER A 208 20.51 -6.83 0.24
N VAL A 209 21.63 -7.48 0.53
CA VAL A 209 21.84 -8.24 1.76
C VAL A 209 23.29 -8.03 2.23
N LYS A 210 23.51 -8.16 3.54
CA LYS A 210 24.87 -8.17 4.13
C LYS A 210 25.20 -9.58 4.57
N ALA A 211 26.45 -9.97 4.34
CA ALA A 211 26.98 -11.27 4.78
C ALA A 211 28.44 -11.13 5.20
N MET A 212 28.83 -11.87 6.21
CA MET A 212 30.21 -11.96 6.69
C MET A 212 30.63 -13.43 6.66
N PRO A 213 31.43 -13.86 5.66
CA PRO A 213 32.02 -15.18 5.69
C PRO A 213 32.81 -15.39 6.98
N SER A 214 32.70 -16.55 7.58
CA SER A 214 33.47 -16.88 8.78
C SER A 214 33.80 -18.35 8.81
N GLN A 215 34.94 -18.69 9.44
CA GLN A 215 35.32 -20.09 9.63
C GLN A 215 34.35 -20.78 10.58
N SER A 216 33.75 -21.86 10.09
CA SER A 216 33.04 -22.88 10.86
C SER A 216 31.64 -22.52 11.40
N ILE A 217 30.73 -22.13 10.53
CA ILE A 217 29.32 -22.40 10.84
C ILE A 217 28.94 -23.75 10.21
N PRO A 218 28.69 -24.80 10.99
CA PRO A 218 28.46 -26.14 10.44
C PRO A 218 27.10 -26.31 9.77
N PHE A 219 26.25 -25.29 9.85
CA PHE A 219 24.90 -25.31 9.32
C PHE A 219 24.42 -23.92 8.91
N PHE A 220 23.41 -23.92 8.07
CA PHE A 220 22.69 -22.73 7.63
C PHE A 220 21.26 -22.78 8.13
N VAL A 221 20.74 -21.59 8.45
CA VAL A 221 19.35 -21.36 8.84
C VAL A 221 18.77 -20.33 7.90
N LYS A 222 17.72 -20.71 7.19
CA LYS A 222 17.05 -19.77 6.30
C LYS A 222 16.35 -18.64 7.08
N ARG A 223 15.81 -18.96 8.27
CA ARG A 223 15.21 -17.99 9.20
C ARG A 223 15.38 -18.51 10.63
N ASP A 224 15.88 -17.67 11.52
CA ASP A 224 16.00 -17.96 12.95
C ASP A 224 14.76 -17.51 13.76
N LYS A 225 13.83 -16.81 13.09
CA LYS A 225 12.55 -16.36 13.66
C LYS A 225 11.41 -16.86 12.79
N VAL A 226 10.49 -17.61 13.36
CA VAL A 226 9.37 -18.22 12.65
C VAL A 226 8.08 -18.15 13.48
N CYS A 227 6.94 -18.25 12.82
CA CYS A 227 5.66 -18.43 13.49
C CYS A 227 5.43 -19.86 13.94
N ILE A 228 4.54 -20.05 14.93
CA ILE A 228 4.03 -21.39 15.29
C ILE A 228 3.54 -22.11 14.03
N GLY A 229 4.00 -23.36 13.86
CA GLY A 229 3.66 -24.20 12.73
C GLY A 229 4.38 -23.87 11.43
N GLN A 230 5.07 -22.73 11.33
CA GLN A 230 5.93 -22.42 10.21
C GLN A 230 7.22 -23.23 10.30
N PRO A 231 7.61 -23.96 9.25
CA PRO A 231 8.82 -24.76 9.30
C PRO A 231 10.07 -23.87 9.20
N VAL A 232 11.04 -24.15 10.04
CA VAL A 232 12.42 -23.71 9.86
C VAL A 232 13.13 -24.68 8.90
N GLU A 233 13.93 -24.13 8.01
CA GLU A 233 14.76 -24.91 7.08
C GLU A 233 16.22 -24.79 7.51
N LEU A 234 16.83 -25.93 7.78
CA LEU A 234 18.21 -26.08 8.25
C LEU A 234 18.98 -26.93 7.26
N THR A 235 20.22 -26.54 6.99
CA THR A 235 21.10 -27.26 6.07
C THR A 235 22.49 -27.42 6.68
N PHE A 236 22.99 -28.65 6.72
CA PHE A 236 24.36 -28.96 7.15
C PHE A 236 25.38 -28.53 6.10
N ASN A 237 26.42 -27.86 6.53
CA ASN A 237 27.49 -27.41 5.64
C ASN A 237 28.45 -28.56 5.26
N ARG A 238 28.02 -29.39 4.34
CA ARG A 238 28.79 -30.54 3.86
C ARG A 238 30.14 -30.15 3.22
N LYS A 239 30.25 -28.93 2.71
CA LYS A 239 31.49 -28.45 2.04
C LYS A 239 32.65 -28.33 3.03
N ASP A 240 32.40 -27.77 4.22
CA ASP A 240 33.45 -27.64 5.26
C ASP A 240 33.64 -28.93 6.04
N PHE A 241 32.71 -29.86 5.94
CA PHE A 241 32.76 -31.17 6.59
C PHE A 241 32.51 -32.32 5.60
N PRO A 242 33.32 -32.46 4.52
CA PRO A 242 33.03 -33.38 3.42
C PRO A 242 33.05 -34.85 3.83
N GLY A 243 33.76 -35.20 4.89
CA GLY A 243 33.84 -36.57 5.43
C GLY A 243 32.89 -36.85 6.60
N ALA A 244 31.98 -35.95 6.91
CA ALA A 244 31.06 -36.14 8.03
C ALA A 244 30.05 -37.27 7.74
N THR A 245 29.74 -38.07 8.76
CA THR A 245 28.69 -39.09 8.74
C THR A 245 27.72 -38.89 9.88
N ASP A 246 26.63 -39.65 9.87
CA ASP A 246 25.62 -39.69 10.94
C ASP A 246 25.04 -38.28 11.26
N VAL A 247 24.81 -37.47 10.20
CA VAL A 247 24.25 -36.12 10.35
C VAL A 247 22.80 -36.22 10.76
N LYS A 248 22.46 -35.59 11.88
CA LYS A 248 21.10 -35.57 12.42
C LYS A 248 20.79 -34.24 13.12
N TRP A 249 19.56 -33.82 13.02
CA TRP A 249 19.00 -32.63 13.66
C TRP A 249 18.06 -33.06 14.78
N ILE A 250 18.30 -32.59 15.97
CA ILE A 250 17.52 -32.93 17.16
C ILE A 250 16.73 -31.67 17.56
N PHE A 251 15.43 -31.73 17.39
CA PHE A 251 14.48 -30.69 17.76
C PHE A 251 13.92 -30.95 19.17
N PRO A 252 13.33 -29.91 19.82
CA PRO A 252 12.63 -30.08 21.08
C PRO A 252 11.60 -31.20 21.04
N GLY A 253 11.51 -31.99 22.14
CA GLY A 253 10.67 -33.16 22.19
C GLY A 253 11.28 -34.39 21.56
N ASP A 254 12.61 -34.42 21.44
CA ASP A 254 13.42 -35.55 20.93
C ASP A 254 13.04 -35.97 19.50
N ILE A 255 12.53 -35.01 18.72
CA ILE A 255 12.27 -35.20 17.29
C ILE A 255 13.60 -35.20 16.55
N VAL A 256 13.94 -36.31 15.91
CA VAL A 256 15.19 -36.46 15.14
C VAL A 256 14.87 -36.50 13.66
N VAL A 257 15.58 -35.64 12.90
CA VAL A 257 15.58 -35.63 11.44
C VAL A 257 16.99 -35.97 10.96
N GLU A 258 17.13 -37.07 10.23
CA GLU A 258 18.41 -37.52 9.69
C GLU A 258 18.69 -36.87 8.32
N GLY A 259 19.98 -36.62 8.05
CA GLY A 259 20.45 -36.11 6.78
C GLY A 259 20.91 -34.64 6.84
N ASP A 260 21.39 -34.17 5.69
CA ASP A 260 21.99 -32.84 5.57
C ASP A 260 21.00 -31.71 5.67
N THR A 261 19.71 -31.96 5.45
CA THR A 261 18.67 -30.96 5.52
C THR A 261 17.57 -31.36 6.49
N ALA A 262 17.03 -30.41 7.22
CA ALA A 262 15.87 -30.61 8.08
C ALA A 262 14.85 -29.49 7.86
N LYS A 263 13.58 -29.88 7.87
CA LYS A 263 12.46 -28.95 7.79
C LYS A 263 11.44 -29.33 8.87
N GLN A 264 11.29 -28.48 9.89
CA GLN A 264 10.45 -28.77 11.06
C GLN A 264 9.76 -27.52 11.57
N GLY A 265 8.45 -27.61 11.82
CA GLY A 265 7.69 -26.58 12.52
C GLY A 265 7.60 -26.85 14.01
N PHE A 266 7.33 -25.79 14.79
CA PHE A 266 7.18 -25.88 16.25
C PHE A 266 5.73 -25.65 16.66
N ALA A 267 5.26 -26.44 17.62
CA ALA A 267 3.87 -26.38 18.10
C ALA A 267 3.61 -25.29 19.15
N SER A 268 4.64 -24.66 19.69
CA SER A 268 4.52 -23.63 20.73
C SER A 268 5.56 -22.53 20.57
N ALA A 269 5.21 -21.33 20.99
CA ALA A 269 6.09 -20.16 20.98
C ALA A 269 7.27 -20.27 21.97
N GLY A 270 8.18 -19.32 21.88
CA GLY A 270 9.37 -19.20 22.72
C GLY A 270 10.66 -19.62 21.99
N GLU A 271 11.77 -19.49 22.67
CA GLU A 271 13.06 -19.94 22.16
C GLU A 271 13.12 -21.47 22.12
N LYS A 272 13.58 -22.00 21.00
CA LYS A 272 13.73 -23.41 20.74
C LYS A 272 15.17 -23.71 20.37
N THR A 273 15.82 -24.57 21.13
CA THR A 273 17.17 -25.02 20.80
C THR A 273 17.08 -26.23 19.89
N VAL A 274 17.70 -26.16 18.73
CA VAL A 274 17.89 -27.29 17.83
C VAL A 274 19.37 -27.67 17.89
N THR A 275 19.65 -28.96 18.00
CA THR A 275 21.01 -29.50 18.02
C THR A 275 21.30 -30.21 16.69
N LEU A 276 22.35 -29.80 16.01
CA LEU A 276 22.95 -30.58 14.94
C LEU A 276 24.00 -31.50 15.54
N SER A 277 23.91 -32.80 15.26
CA SER A 277 24.92 -33.79 15.62
C SER A 277 25.47 -34.46 14.35
N ALA A 278 26.78 -34.58 14.26
CA ALA A 278 27.42 -35.30 13.16
C ALA A 278 28.77 -35.91 13.63
N LYS A 279 29.19 -37.00 13.00
CA LYS A 279 30.55 -37.53 13.17
C LYS A 279 31.47 -36.88 12.17
N VAL A 280 32.46 -36.12 12.65
CA VAL A 280 33.49 -35.49 11.84
C VAL A 280 34.83 -36.18 12.14
N ASN A 281 35.44 -36.78 11.14
CA ASN A 281 36.67 -37.59 11.29
C ASN A 281 36.54 -38.69 12.38
N GLY A 282 35.34 -39.31 12.45
CA GLY A 282 35.05 -40.38 13.42
C GLY A 282 34.70 -39.87 14.83
N VAL A 283 34.74 -38.58 15.11
CA VAL A 283 34.41 -37.97 16.39
C VAL A 283 33.03 -37.31 16.31
N GLU A 284 32.15 -37.63 17.27
CA GLU A 284 30.85 -36.97 17.37
C GLU A 284 31.00 -35.50 17.79
N LYS A 285 30.41 -34.59 17.02
CA LYS A 285 30.33 -33.16 17.30
C LYS A 285 28.90 -32.72 17.36
N ASN A 286 28.62 -31.82 18.29
CA ASN A 286 27.31 -31.25 18.47
C ASN A 286 27.39 -29.70 18.40
N TRP A 287 26.46 -29.12 17.67
CA TRP A 287 26.29 -27.65 17.57
C TRP A 287 24.85 -27.31 17.84
N THR A 288 24.62 -26.17 18.43
CA THR A 288 23.26 -25.72 18.79
C THR A 288 22.91 -24.45 18.07
N ILE A 289 21.63 -24.30 17.75
CA ILE A 289 21.03 -23.08 17.25
C ILE A 289 19.76 -22.76 18.01
N THR A 290 19.55 -21.49 18.29
CA THR A 290 18.31 -21.00 18.89
C THR A 290 17.41 -20.45 17.80
N ILE A 291 16.21 -21.02 17.71
CA ILE A 291 15.11 -20.54 16.86
C ILE A 291 14.11 -19.82 17.74
N VAL A 292 13.75 -18.61 17.39
CA VAL A 292 12.71 -17.84 18.09
C VAL A 292 11.37 -18.11 17.42
N VAL A 293 10.49 -18.81 18.12
CA VAL A 293 9.13 -19.10 17.64
C VAL A 293 8.16 -18.08 18.24
N ARG A 294 7.49 -17.34 17.38
CA ARG A 294 6.49 -16.36 17.77
C ARG A 294 5.08 -16.94 17.63
N GLU A 295 4.21 -16.56 18.55
CA GLU A 295 2.82 -17.01 18.55
C GLU A 295 1.96 -16.14 17.63
N TYR A 296 2.16 -14.85 17.65
CA TYR A 296 1.25 -13.88 17.03
C TYR A 296 1.84 -13.14 15.84
N ALA A 297 3.09 -12.74 15.89
CA ALA A 297 3.71 -12.04 14.77
C ALA A 297 5.24 -12.16 14.73
N VAL A 298 5.79 -12.18 13.54
CA VAL A 298 7.22 -12.00 13.26
C VAL A 298 7.40 -10.65 12.59
N TYR A 299 8.16 -9.79 13.23
CA TYR A 299 8.63 -8.54 12.63
C TYR A 299 10.08 -8.75 12.18
N ASP A 300 10.29 -8.55 10.90
CA ASP A 300 11.61 -8.56 10.30
C ASP A 300 11.95 -7.13 9.89
N ASN A 301 13.01 -6.56 10.48
CA ASN A 301 13.49 -5.22 10.16
C ASN A 301 13.93 -5.08 8.68
N ASP A 302 14.13 -6.20 7.99
CA ASP A 302 14.54 -6.22 6.59
C ASP A 302 13.34 -6.16 5.63
N PHE A 303 12.11 -6.31 6.12
CA PHE A 303 10.90 -6.16 5.33
C PHE A 303 10.29 -4.77 5.52
N ALA A 304 10.82 -3.79 4.81
CA ALA A 304 10.22 -2.48 4.67
C ALA A 304 9.67 -2.32 3.25
N PHE A 305 8.53 -1.64 3.13
CA PHE A 305 8.05 -1.24 1.81
C PHE A 305 8.98 -0.19 1.21
N ASP A 306 9.28 -0.32 -0.08
CA ASP A 306 10.06 0.70 -0.80
C ASP A 306 9.27 2.01 -0.83
N THR A 307 9.62 2.91 0.06
CA THR A 307 9.07 4.26 0.09
C THR A 307 9.80 5.20 -0.88
N GLY A 308 10.96 4.77 -1.37
CA GLY A 308 11.82 5.59 -2.21
C GLY A 308 12.19 6.91 -1.53
N GLN A 309 12.41 7.96 -2.33
CA GLN A 309 12.61 9.33 -1.84
C GLN A 309 11.26 10.07 -1.70
N LEU A 310 10.25 9.41 -1.16
CA LEU A 310 8.97 10.07 -0.90
C LEU A 310 9.16 11.00 0.30
N TYR A 311 9.33 12.27 -0.01
CA TYR A 311 9.36 13.33 0.98
C TYR A 311 7.99 13.39 1.68
N ASN A 312 7.97 13.38 3.02
CA ASN A 312 6.76 13.53 3.84
C ASN A 312 5.96 12.24 4.07
N GLY A 313 6.33 11.45 4.98
CA GLY A 313 5.69 10.31 5.62
C GLY A 313 4.19 10.04 5.43
N PHE A 314 3.73 8.98 6.01
CA PHE A 314 2.36 8.47 5.87
C PHE A 314 1.49 8.83 7.08
N LYS A 315 1.35 10.11 7.38
CA LYS A 315 0.56 10.57 8.52
C LYS A 315 -0.88 10.85 8.13
N GLY A 316 -1.83 10.24 8.80
CA GLY A 316 -3.26 10.55 8.67
C GLY A 316 -4.04 9.63 7.73
N SER A 317 -3.39 8.84 6.90
CA SER A 317 -4.02 7.85 6.05
C SER A 317 -4.10 6.48 6.75
N VAL A 318 -5.05 5.67 6.36
CA VAL A 318 -5.13 4.25 6.70
C VAL A 318 -4.82 3.48 5.43
N PRO A 319 -3.82 2.61 5.42
CA PRO A 319 -3.54 1.78 4.25
C PRO A 319 -4.75 0.94 3.88
N MET A 320 -5.03 0.83 2.60
CA MET A 320 -6.14 0.04 2.07
C MET A 320 -5.64 -0.98 1.05
N PHE A 321 -6.32 -2.12 0.99
CA PHE A 321 -5.97 -3.19 0.06
C PHE A 321 -6.77 -3.10 -1.23
N SER A 322 -6.15 -3.59 -2.32
CA SER A 322 -6.89 -3.93 -3.54
C SER A 322 -7.92 -5.02 -3.27
N PRO A 323 -8.99 -5.13 -4.07
CA PRO A 323 -10.00 -6.16 -3.89
C PRO A 323 -9.47 -7.60 -3.97
N ASP A 324 -8.38 -7.81 -4.70
CA ASP A 324 -7.69 -9.11 -4.81
C ASP A 324 -6.70 -9.37 -3.67
N GLY A 325 -6.46 -8.36 -2.80
CA GLY A 325 -5.56 -8.46 -1.67
C GLY A 325 -4.06 -8.45 -1.99
N ASN A 326 -3.66 -8.22 -3.24
CA ASN A 326 -2.25 -8.32 -3.65
C ASN A 326 -1.52 -6.97 -3.66
N THR A 327 -2.26 -5.88 -3.57
CA THR A 327 -1.72 -4.53 -3.58
C THR A 327 -2.19 -3.77 -2.36
N ILE A 328 -1.29 -3.01 -1.75
CA ILE A 328 -1.63 -2.08 -0.69
C ILE A 328 -1.41 -0.65 -1.18
N TYR A 329 -2.33 0.22 -0.82
CA TYR A 329 -2.33 1.63 -1.15
C TYR A 329 -2.23 2.47 0.11
N ASP A 330 -1.43 3.53 0.06
CA ASP A 330 -1.38 4.54 1.12
C ASP A 330 -1.09 5.93 0.58
N LEU A 331 -1.36 6.96 1.37
CA LEU A 331 -1.16 8.36 1.02
C LEU A 331 -0.04 8.97 1.85
N THR A 332 0.92 9.61 1.20
CA THR A 332 1.87 10.45 1.91
C THR A 332 1.22 11.76 2.33
N PHE A 333 1.78 12.35 3.36
CA PHE A 333 1.26 13.50 4.06
C PHE A 333 2.06 14.78 3.78
N ASN A 334 1.45 15.96 3.96
CA ASN A 334 2.02 17.30 3.94
C ASN A 334 1.76 18.06 2.63
N LYS A 335 2.69 18.91 2.18
CA LYS A 335 2.47 19.82 1.03
C LYS A 335 2.28 19.11 -0.30
N ILE A 336 2.75 17.90 -0.40
CA ILE A 336 2.64 17.04 -1.57
C ILE A 336 2.07 15.71 -1.11
N THR A 337 1.03 15.23 -1.77
CA THR A 337 0.47 13.91 -1.55
C THR A 337 0.93 12.98 -2.65
N ASN A 338 1.48 11.84 -2.26
CA ASN A 338 1.66 10.73 -3.17
C ASN A 338 0.71 9.61 -2.75
N LEU A 339 -0.11 9.15 -3.67
CA LEU A 339 -0.76 7.86 -3.56
C LEU A 339 0.24 6.82 -4.05
N VAL A 340 0.58 5.89 -3.20
CA VAL A 340 1.58 4.86 -3.48
C VAL A 340 0.93 3.50 -3.46
N ALA A 341 1.29 2.66 -4.41
CA ALA A 341 0.90 1.26 -4.47
C ALA A 341 2.11 0.37 -4.32
N TRP A 342 2.03 -0.60 -3.43
CA TRP A 342 3.06 -1.62 -3.25
C TRP A 342 2.50 -3.02 -3.48
N ASP A 343 3.36 -3.89 -3.95
CA ASP A 343 3.12 -5.32 -3.91
C ASP A 343 3.18 -5.81 -2.45
N LEU A 344 2.15 -6.52 -2.02
CA LEU A 344 2.07 -6.95 -0.62
C LEU A 344 3.10 -8.05 -0.29
N GLN A 345 3.47 -8.88 -1.24
CA GLN A 345 4.40 -9.97 -1.00
C GLN A 345 5.86 -9.52 -1.00
N THR A 346 6.21 -8.65 -1.94
CA THR A 346 7.60 -8.21 -2.13
C THR A 346 7.91 -6.91 -1.41
N GLY A 347 6.91 -6.11 -1.05
CA GLY A 347 7.08 -4.76 -0.52
C GLY A 347 7.50 -3.73 -1.56
N GLU A 348 7.58 -4.14 -2.83
CA GLU A 348 8.02 -3.25 -3.91
C GLU A 348 6.96 -2.26 -4.31
N LYS A 349 7.43 -1.08 -4.66
CA LYS A 349 6.58 -0.03 -5.19
C LYS A 349 6.18 -0.33 -6.62
N LYS A 350 4.88 -0.55 -6.85
CA LYS A 350 4.30 -0.75 -8.18
C LYS A 350 4.23 0.56 -8.96
N TRP A 351 3.71 1.60 -8.33
CA TRP A 351 3.56 2.92 -8.92
C TRP A 351 3.31 4.01 -7.85
N THR A 352 3.40 5.25 -8.27
CA THR A 352 3.09 6.43 -7.45
C THR A 352 2.31 7.43 -8.30
N TYR A 353 1.18 7.92 -7.76
CA TYR A 353 0.43 9.04 -8.33
C TYR A 353 0.62 10.26 -7.42
N ARG A 354 1.14 11.36 -7.97
CA ARG A 354 1.51 12.56 -7.22
C ARG A 354 0.49 13.69 -7.40
N VAL A 355 0.18 14.35 -6.29
CA VAL A 355 -0.62 15.58 -6.25
C VAL A 355 0.14 16.65 -5.48
N ASP A 356 0.24 17.86 -6.02
CA ASP A 356 0.99 18.97 -5.41
C ASP A 356 0.23 19.69 -4.28
N HIS A 357 -0.70 18.99 -3.64
CA HIS A 357 -1.48 19.46 -2.51
C HIS A 357 -1.45 18.42 -1.38
N GLY A 358 -1.45 18.90 -0.13
CA GLY A 358 -1.42 18.01 1.03
C GLY A 358 -2.75 17.29 1.25
N SER A 359 -2.69 16.05 1.70
CA SER A 359 -3.83 15.27 2.18
C SER A 359 -3.67 14.92 3.65
N TYR A 360 -4.76 14.99 4.41
CA TYR A 360 -4.87 14.50 5.80
C TYR A 360 -5.89 13.39 5.93
N ASN A 361 -6.50 13.00 4.84
CA ASN A 361 -7.62 12.06 4.83
C ASN A 361 -7.16 10.66 4.49
N GLY A 362 -7.97 9.68 4.88
CA GLY A 362 -7.85 8.35 4.36
C GLY A 362 -8.26 8.28 2.88
N LEU A 363 -7.86 7.24 2.24
CA LEU A 363 -8.34 6.83 0.93
C LEU A 363 -9.43 5.77 1.09
N THR A 364 -10.16 5.49 0.01
CA THR A 364 -11.00 4.30 -0.10
C THR A 364 -10.78 3.63 -1.44
N VAL A 365 -11.00 2.32 -1.47
CA VAL A 365 -10.86 1.50 -2.67
C VAL A 365 -12.22 0.99 -3.10
N ASN A 366 -12.52 1.10 -4.38
CA ASN A 366 -13.74 0.55 -4.96
C ASN A 366 -13.70 -0.98 -4.88
N PRO A 367 -14.66 -1.62 -4.20
CA PRO A 367 -14.63 -3.08 -4.00
C PRO A 367 -14.84 -3.89 -5.29
N VAL A 368 -15.33 -3.22 -6.36
CA VAL A 368 -15.64 -3.85 -7.65
C VAL A 368 -14.56 -3.60 -8.68
N THR A 369 -14.13 -2.33 -8.83
CA THR A 369 -13.19 -1.92 -9.90
C THR A 369 -11.75 -1.81 -9.43
N GLY A 370 -11.51 -1.70 -8.11
CA GLY A 370 -10.19 -1.46 -7.55
C GLY A 370 -9.72 0.00 -7.67
N ASP A 371 -10.56 0.91 -8.16
CA ASP A 371 -10.24 2.34 -8.25
C ASP A 371 -10.06 2.94 -6.87
N ILE A 372 -9.14 3.87 -6.74
CA ILE A 372 -8.80 4.52 -5.48
C ILE A 372 -9.31 5.94 -5.46
N TYR A 373 -9.99 6.33 -4.37
CA TYR A 373 -10.53 7.67 -4.18
C TYR A 373 -9.93 8.34 -2.95
N PHE A 374 -9.52 9.59 -3.09
CA PHE A 374 -8.97 10.39 -2.01
C PHE A 374 -9.11 11.89 -2.27
N GLY A 375 -9.07 12.68 -1.21
CA GLY A 375 -9.16 14.14 -1.29
C GLY A 375 -7.93 14.86 -0.77
N THR A 376 -7.84 16.17 -1.06
CA THR A 376 -6.79 17.04 -0.57
C THR A 376 -7.31 18.08 0.43
N GLN A 377 -6.40 18.51 1.32
CA GLN A 377 -6.74 19.49 2.35
C GLN A 377 -6.73 20.93 1.85
N THR A 378 -5.78 21.28 0.99
CA THR A 378 -5.49 22.68 0.68
C THR A 378 -6.26 23.23 -0.52
N ALA A 379 -6.62 22.39 -1.45
CA ALA A 379 -7.30 22.79 -2.68
C ALA A 379 -8.76 22.30 -2.77
N GLY A 380 -9.16 21.35 -1.90
CA GLY A 380 -10.49 20.74 -1.98
C GLY A 380 -10.66 19.81 -3.18
N ASP A 381 -9.57 19.43 -3.83
CA ASP A 381 -9.62 18.50 -4.95
C ASP A 381 -9.87 17.07 -4.48
N PHE A 382 -10.70 16.36 -5.22
CA PHE A 382 -11.00 14.95 -4.99
C PHE A 382 -10.68 14.15 -6.25
N PHE A 383 -9.95 13.06 -6.09
CA PHE A 383 -9.38 12.30 -7.18
C PHE A 383 -9.92 10.86 -7.21
N ALA A 384 -10.10 10.35 -8.42
CA ALA A 384 -10.19 8.92 -8.68
C ALA A 384 -8.97 8.49 -9.51
N VAL A 385 -8.24 7.52 -8.98
CA VAL A 385 -7.09 6.91 -9.64
C VAL A 385 -7.39 5.43 -9.85
N ALA A 386 -7.15 4.95 -11.06
CA ALA A 386 -7.34 3.54 -11.40
C ALA A 386 -6.33 2.65 -10.66
N ALA A 387 -6.62 1.36 -10.54
CA ALA A 387 -5.74 0.38 -9.90
C ALA A 387 -4.32 0.31 -10.50
N ASN A 388 -4.14 0.75 -11.76
CA ASN A 388 -2.86 0.84 -12.45
C ASN A 388 -2.12 2.18 -12.23
N GLY A 389 -2.68 3.10 -11.42
CA GLY A 389 -2.06 4.40 -11.10
C GLY A 389 -2.45 5.56 -12.02
N GLU A 390 -3.32 5.35 -13.00
CA GLU A 390 -3.76 6.40 -13.92
C GLU A 390 -4.89 7.24 -13.31
N LEU A 391 -4.84 8.55 -13.55
CA LEU A 391 -5.94 9.43 -13.18
C LEU A 391 -7.19 9.10 -14.02
N LYS A 392 -8.29 8.82 -13.36
CA LYS A 392 -9.60 8.66 -14.03
C LYS A 392 -10.33 9.98 -14.15
N TRP A 393 -10.48 10.68 -13.06
CA TRP A 393 -11.11 11.98 -13.00
C TRP A 393 -10.71 12.74 -11.72
N GLN A 394 -10.96 14.05 -11.76
CA GLN A 394 -10.80 14.98 -10.66
C GLN A 394 -12.10 15.77 -10.48
N PHE A 395 -12.55 15.90 -9.24
CA PHE A 395 -13.69 16.74 -8.84
C PHE A 395 -13.18 17.92 -8.02
N THR A 396 -13.59 19.15 -8.36
CA THR A 396 -13.01 20.40 -7.82
C THR A 396 -14.06 21.29 -7.12
N GLU A 397 -15.29 20.81 -6.95
CA GLU A 397 -16.36 21.60 -6.30
C GLU A 397 -16.38 21.42 -4.78
N ALA A 398 -15.65 20.45 -4.22
CA ALA A 398 -15.56 20.26 -2.79
C ALA A 398 -14.67 21.33 -2.14
N GLY A 399 -14.94 21.66 -0.89
CA GLY A 399 -14.03 22.42 -0.05
C GLY A 399 -12.87 21.57 0.46
N SER A 400 -12.06 22.15 1.35
CA SER A 400 -10.95 21.44 2.00
C SER A 400 -11.42 20.14 2.67
N MET A 401 -10.76 19.04 2.38
CA MET A 401 -11.07 17.74 2.98
C MET A 401 -10.08 17.42 4.10
N GLN A 402 -10.54 17.35 5.35
CA GLN A 402 -9.62 17.33 6.51
C GLN A 402 -9.74 16.12 7.43
N SER A 403 -10.77 15.29 7.34
CA SER A 403 -10.97 14.29 8.41
C SER A 403 -11.64 13.00 7.99
N ALA A 404 -12.57 13.02 7.07
CA ALA A 404 -13.32 11.84 6.69
C ALA A 404 -12.68 11.14 5.48
N SER A 405 -12.48 9.84 5.59
CA SER A 405 -12.21 9.01 4.41
C SER A 405 -13.46 8.95 3.54
N PRO A 406 -13.32 8.93 2.22
CA PRO A 406 -14.44 8.71 1.32
C PRO A 406 -15.07 7.33 1.56
N ALA A 407 -16.32 7.16 1.16
CA ALA A 407 -17.01 5.87 1.17
C ALA A 407 -17.51 5.52 -0.23
N VAL A 408 -17.58 4.23 -0.55
CA VAL A 408 -18.06 3.73 -1.83
C VAL A 408 -19.28 2.84 -1.61
N SER A 409 -20.27 2.95 -2.48
CA SER A 409 -21.41 2.04 -2.47
C SER A 409 -20.97 0.59 -2.73
N LYS A 410 -21.73 -0.37 -2.21
CA LYS A 410 -21.39 -1.79 -2.32
C LYS A 410 -21.29 -2.27 -3.78
N ASP A 411 -22.08 -1.69 -4.66
CA ASP A 411 -22.07 -1.98 -6.10
C ASP A 411 -20.93 -1.28 -6.87
N GLY A 412 -20.15 -0.44 -6.18
CA GLY A 412 -19.05 0.31 -6.78
C GLY A 412 -19.44 1.52 -7.63
N ASN A 413 -20.74 1.86 -7.72
CA ASN A 413 -21.24 2.85 -8.67
C ASN A 413 -21.28 4.29 -8.15
N THR A 414 -21.15 4.47 -6.83
CA THR A 414 -21.23 5.80 -6.20
C THR A 414 -20.13 5.96 -5.17
N VAL A 415 -19.41 7.07 -5.22
CA VAL A 415 -18.48 7.48 -4.17
C VAL A 415 -19.04 8.70 -3.43
N TYR A 416 -18.94 8.66 -2.11
CA TYR A 416 -19.39 9.71 -1.20
C TYR A 416 -18.22 10.38 -0.53
N LEU A 417 -18.27 11.69 -0.39
CA LEU A 417 -17.28 12.49 0.31
C LEU A 417 -17.95 13.61 1.10
N ILE A 418 -17.25 14.11 2.10
CA ILE A 418 -17.66 15.26 2.90
C ILE A 418 -16.45 16.17 3.12
N ASP A 419 -16.65 17.46 2.96
CA ASP A 419 -15.59 18.46 3.17
C ASP A 419 -15.61 19.06 4.59
N ALA A 420 -14.69 19.97 4.84
CA ALA A 420 -14.55 20.64 6.15
C ALA A 420 -15.68 21.62 6.49
N THR A 421 -16.54 21.95 5.56
CA THR A 421 -17.74 22.80 5.77
C THR A 421 -18.99 21.97 6.05
N GLY A 422 -18.95 20.68 5.76
CA GLY A 422 -20.08 19.77 5.85
C GLY A 422 -20.84 19.60 4.53
N ALA A 423 -20.32 20.15 3.45
CA ALA A 423 -20.83 19.83 2.12
C ALA A 423 -20.52 18.37 1.79
N THR A 424 -21.57 17.59 1.63
CA THR A 424 -21.52 16.15 1.37
C THR A 424 -21.96 15.90 -0.05
N PHE A 425 -21.18 15.13 -0.78
CA PHE A 425 -21.41 14.87 -2.20
C PHE A 425 -21.54 13.38 -2.47
N ALA A 426 -22.38 13.02 -3.42
CA ALA A 426 -22.33 11.74 -4.11
C ALA A 426 -21.93 11.97 -5.55
N LEU A 427 -20.90 11.24 -5.98
CA LEU A 427 -20.38 11.29 -7.34
C LEU A 427 -20.55 9.93 -8.01
N ASP A 428 -20.73 9.95 -9.30
CA ASP A 428 -20.62 8.74 -10.11
C ASP A 428 -19.17 8.24 -10.06
N ALA A 429 -18.99 7.02 -9.61
CA ALA A 429 -17.66 6.46 -9.35
C ALA A 429 -16.80 6.30 -10.61
N ALA A 430 -17.42 6.11 -11.78
CA ALA A 430 -16.72 5.94 -13.04
C ALA A 430 -16.30 7.28 -13.67
N THR A 431 -17.13 8.32 -13.54
CA THR A 431 -16.98 9.57 -14.30
C THR A 431 -16.67 10.79 -13.43
N GLY A 432 -16.90 10.72 -12.12
CA GLY A 432 -16.79 11.87 -11.22
C GLY A 432 -17.97 12.85 -11.31
N ALA A 433 -19.00 12.55 -12.10
CA ALA A 433 -20.15 13.41 -12.23
C ALA A 433 -20.94 13.50 -10.91
N LYS A 434 -21.25 14.72 -10.48
CA LYS A 434 -22.05 14.97 -9.27
C LYS A 434 -23.46 14.44 -9.44
N LYS A 435 -23.87 13.49 -8.58
CA LYS A 435 -25.23 12.96 -8.50
C LYS A 435 -26.09 13.84 -7.62
N TRP A 436 -25.57 14.21 -6.46
CA TRP A 436 -26.25 15.12 -5.54
C TRP A 436 -25.24 15.79 -4.58
N GLN A 437 -25.72 16.81 -3.87
CA GLN A 437 -25.00 17.53 -2.82
C GLN A 437 -25.96 17.84 -1.69
N ALA A 438 -25.50 17.73 -0.43
CA ALA A 438 -26.23 18.09 0.77
C ALA A 438 -25.33 18.91 1.72
N GLU A 439 -25.94 19.91 2.38
CA GLU A 439 -25.23 20.79 3.31
C GLU A 439 -25.57 20.40 4.76
N LEU A 440 -24.63 19.76 5.47
CA LEU A 440 -24.85 19.28 6.83
C LEU A 440 -24.41 20.28 7.90
N GLY A 441 -23.52 21.21 7.54
CA GLY A 441 -22.96 22.20 8.46
C GLY A 441 -22.00 21.57 9.48
N GLY A 442 -20.75 21.96 9.44
CA GLY A 442 -19.71 21.44 10.32
C GLY A 442 -18.79 20.42 9.63
N LYS A 443 -17.64 20.20 10.21
CA LYS A 443 -16.59 19.35 9.64
C LYS A 443 -17.01 17.88 9.64
N GLY A 444 -16.82 17.19 8.52
CA GLY A 444 -17.06 15.75 8.43
C GLY A 444 -16.11 14.91 9.26
N GLY A 445 -16.64 13.88 9.94
CA GLY A 445 -15.89 12.98 10.81
C GLY A 445 -15.85 11.53 10.36
N GLY A 446 -16.81 11.11 9.55
CA GLY A 446 -16.87 9.75 9.03
C GLY A 446 -18.07 9.54 8.14
N LEU A 447 -17.94 8.61 7.21
CA LEU A 447 -18.98 8.18 6.27
C LEU A 447 -19.15 6.67 6.37
N LEU A 448 -20.40 6.19 6.40
CA LEU A 448 -20.73 4.78 6.36
C LEU A 448 -21.91 4.56 5.40
N VAL A 449 -21.70 3.75 4.38
CA VAL A 449 -22.77 3.33 3.47
C VAL A 449 -23.43 2.07 4.03
N ASN A 450 -24.73 2.12 4.25
CA ASN A 450 -25.53 0.99 4.72
C ASN A 450 -26.77 0.82 3.83
N GLY A 451 -26.69 0.01 2.79
CA GLY A 451 -27.76 -0.13 1.80
C GLY A 451 -28.06 1.18 1.08
N ASN A 452 -29.28 1.68 1.24
CA ASN A 452 -29.72 2.96 0.67
C ASN A 452 -29.51 4.15 1.63
N ASP A 453 -28.84 3.93 2.75
CA ASP A 453 -28.53 4.98 3.71
C ASP A 453 -27.05 5.36 3.63
N LEU A 454 -26.79 6.65 3.72
CA LEU A 454 -25.47 7.19 4.02
C LEU A 454 -25.49 7.77 5.43
N VAL A 455 -24.75 7.15 6.34
CA VAL A 455 -24.59 7.64 7.71
C VAL A 455 -23.37 8.53 7.76
N VAL A 456 -23.57 9.75 8.23
CA VAL A 456 -22.52 10.77 8.26
C VAL A 456 -22.32 11.23 9.71
N ALA A 457 -21.07 11.15 10.17
CA ALA A 457 -20.67 11.81 11.40
C ALA A 457 -20.20 13.24 11.09
N VAL A 458 -20.74 14.22 11.79
CA VAL A 458 -20.45 15.64 11.55
C VAL A 458 -20.03 16.31 12.86
N ASN A 459 -19.01 17.14 12.80
CA ASN A 459 -18.61 17.99 13.91
C ASN A 459 -19.48 19.28 13.92
N SER A 460 -20.67 19.17 14.46
CA SER A 460 -21.63 20.27 14.60
C SER A 460 -22.31 20.17 15.95
N THR A 461 -22.64 21.30 16.55
CA THR A 461 -23.41 21.35 17.80
C THR A 461 -24.89 20.98 17.62
N ALA A 462 -25.40 21.10 16.41
CA ALA A 462 -26.82 20.85 16.09
C ALA A 462 -27.07 19.43 15.57
N LYS A 463 -26.06 18.84 14.88
CA LYS A 463 -26.18 17.53 14.26
C LYS A 463 -24.83 16.81 14.40
N THR A 464 -24.83 15.64 15.00
CA THR A 464 -23.59 14.86 15.15
C THR A 464 -23.61 13.61 14.29
N ILE A 465 -24.75 12.92 14.20
CA ILE A 465 -24.97 11.79 13.33
C ILE A 465 -26.17 12.09 12.43
N VAL A 466 -26.00 11.96 11.14
CA VAL A 466 -27.01 12.25 10.12
C VAL A 466 -27.19 11.04 9.23
N TRP A 467 -28.43 10.63 8.99
CA TRP A 467 -28.75 9.65 7.94
C TRP A 467 -29.30 10.40 6.72
N LEU A 468 -28.64 10.18 5.61
CA LEU A 468 -29.11 10.67 4.30
C LEU A 468 -29.59 9.48 3.46
N ASN A 469 -30.54 9.72 2.61
CA ASN A 469 -30.83 8.82 1.50
C ASN A 469 -29.60 8.81 0.56
N ALA A 470 -28.94 7.67 0.42
CA ALA A 470 -27.72 7.55 -0.37
C ALA A 470 -27.91 7.85 -1.87
N LEU A 471 -29.15 7.74 -2.38
CA LEU A 471 -29.46 7.99 -3.79
C LEU A 471 -29.79 9.46 -4.07
N THR A 472 -30.43 10.17 -3.11
CA THR A 472 -30.93 11.52 -3.32
C THR A 472 -30.20 12.60 -2.53
N GLY A 473 -29.49 12.23 -1.45
CA GLY A 473 -28.89 13.17 -0.51
C GLY A 473 -29.84 13.80 0.48
N GLU A 474 -31.13 13.44 0.45
CA GLU A 474 -32.12 13.97 1.38
C GLU A 474 -31.88 13.47 2.80
N GLU A 475 -31.98 14.38 3.77
CA GLU A 475 -31.88 14.03 5.19
C GLU A 475 -33.11 13.20 5.61
N ILE A 476 -32.84 12.01 6.15
CA ILE A 476 -33.87 11.12 6.69
C ILE A 476 -34.10 11.47 8.16
N VAL A 477 -33.01 11.52 8.93
CA VAL A 477 -33.04 11.86 10.36
C VAL A 477 -31.65 12.29 10.80
N SER A 478 -31.59 13.16 11.81
CA SER A 478 -30.34 13.57 12.45
C SER A 478 -30.49 13.65 13.97
N TYR A 479 -29.37 13.45 14.64
CA TYR A 479 -29.26 13.51 16.10
C TYR A 479 -28.13 14.43 16.52
N ALA A 480 -28.33 15.22 17.56
CA ALA A 480 -27.28 15.89 18.27
C ALA A 480 -26.81 15.00 19.41
N GLN A 481 -25.49 14.88 19.59
CA GLN A 481 -24.95 14.19 20.75
C GLN A 481 -24.88 15.10 21.98
N ALA A 482 -24.93 14.50 23.14
CA ALA A 482 -24.65 15.18 24.39
C ALA A 482 -23.14 15.41 24.50
N GLY A 483 -22.69 16.65 24.30
CA GLY A 483 -21.27 17.04 24.45
C GLY A 483 -20.81 18.05 23.40
N LYS A 484 -19.63 18.63 23.59
CA LYS A 484 -19.02 19.52 22.60
C LYS A 484 -18.52 18.73 21.42
N ALA A 485 -18.98 19.05 20.24
CA ALA A 485 -18.40 18.56 19.00
C ALA A 485 -16.93 18.96 18.95
N SER A 486 -16.04 18.00 18.76
CA SER A 486 -14.64 18.24 18.49
C SER A 486 -14.22 17.52 17.21
N ASP A 487 -12.97 17.69 16.80
CA ASP A 487 -12.44 17.08 15.59
C ASP A 487 -12.67 15.56 15.59
N ILE A 488 -13.66 15.15 14.83
CA ILE A 488 -14.07 13.76 14.68
C ILE A 488 -13.28 13.18 13.51
N SER A 489 -12.54 12.10 13.70
CA SER A 489 -11.66 11.61 12.63
C SER A 489 -11.53 10.09 12.52
N GLY A 490 -12.42 9.32 13.16
CA GLY A 490 -12.18 7.88 13.33
C GLY A 490 -12.96 6.94 12.42
N GLY A 491 -13.97 7.42 11.72
CA GLY A 491 -14.88 6.53 11.00
C GLY A 491 -15.76 5.68 11.93
N PHE A 492 -16.54 4.80 11.34
CA PHE A 492 -17.44 3.89 12.05
C PHE A 492 -16.87 2.48 12.10
N ALA A 493 -17.00 1.81 13.25
CA ALA A 493 -16.88 0.35 13.33
C ALA A 493 -18.28 -0.26 13.23
N VAL A 494 -18.42 -1.36 12.52
CA VAL A 494 -19.72 -2.03 12.33
C VAL A 494 -19.73 -3.34 13.11
N SER A 495 -20.84 -3.63 13.79
CA SER A 495 -21.01 -4.90 14.52
C SER A 495 -20.95 -6.10 13.56
N PRO A 496 -20.58 -7.30 14.05
CA PRO A 496 -20.49 -8.50 13.22
C PRO A 496 -21.82 -8.84 12.51
N ASP A 497 -22.95 -8.58 13.14
CA ASP A 497 -24.30 -8.78 12.58
C ASP A 497 -24.73 -7.66 11.63
N LYS A 498 -23.89 -6.61 11.46
CA LYS A 498 -24.13 -5.42 10.64
C LYS A 498 -25.37 -4.60 11.04
N ARG A 499 -25.93 -4.83 12.22
CA ARG A 499 -27.07 -4.08 12.72
C ARG A 499 -26.66 -2.77 13.37
N TYR A 500 -25.54 -2.76 14.08
CA TYR A 500 -25.07 -1.59 14.81
C TYR A 500 -23.78 -1.04 14.22
N ALA A 501 -23.60 0.26 14.37
CA ALA A 501 -22.30 0.89 14.18
C ALA A 501 -21.89 1.64 15.45
N TYR A 502 -20.60 1.79 15.62
CA TYR A 502 -19.98 2.44 16.76
C TYR A 502 -19.10 3.57 16.29
N TYR A 503 -19.09 4.62 17.06
CA TYR A 503 -18.40 5.82 16.70
C TYR A 503 -17.72 6.45 17.91
N GLY A 504 -16.41 6.64 17.84
CA GLY A 504 -15.62 7.30 18.88
C GLY A 504 -15.48 8.79 18.58
N HIS A 505 -15.57 9.62 19.61
CA HIS A 505 -15.43 11.06 19.45
C HIS A 505 -14.70 11.72 20.61
N ALA A 506 -14.49 13.02 20.49
CA ALA A 506 -13.87 13.79 21.52
C ALA A 506 -14.60 13.70 22.86
N GLU A 507 -13.97 14.17 23.88
CA GLU A 507 -14.44 14.08 25.25
C GLU A 507 -14.54 12.65 25.81
N GLY A 508 -13.90 11.67 25.13
CA GLY A 508 -13.83 10.28 25.59
C GLY A 508 -15.16 9.54 25.54
N MET A 509 -15.96 9.83 24.54
CA MET A 509 -17.26 9.18 24.35
C MET A 509 -17.23 8.16 23.21
N VAL A 510 -18.08 7.16 23.31
CA VAL A 510 -18.42 6.21 22.23
C VAL A 510 -19.93 6.17 22.09
N SER A 511 -20.43 6.27 20.87
CA SER A 511 -21.83 6.12 20.53
C SER A 511 -22.09 4.80 19.85
N LYS A 512 -23.19 4.14 20.21
CA LYS A 512 -23.75 2.99 19.51
C LYS A 512 -24.99 3.45 18.76
N ILE A 513 -25.03 3.19 17.46
CA ILE A 513 -26.13 3.54 16.57
C ILE A 513 -26.78 2.30 15.98
N ASP A 514 -28.10 2.25 15.92
CA ASP A 514 -28.86 1.22 15.23
C ASP A 514 -29.03 1.64 13.76
N LEU A 515 -28.42 0.89 12.86
CA LEU A 515 -28.42 1.17 11.42
C LEU A 515 -29.78 0.90 10.77
N GLN A 516 -30.59 0.01 11.35
CA GLN A 516 -31.92 -0.34 10.84
C GLN A 516 -32.98 0.67 11.31
N GLU A 517 -32.93 1.00 12.60
CA GLU A 517 -33.90 1.94 13.20
C GLU A 517 -33.46 3.40 13.05
N ARG A 518 -32.25 3.64 12.52
CA ARG A 518 -31.67 4.97 12.29
C ARG A 518 -31.68 5.85 13.53
N LYS A 519 -31.18 5.32 14.65
CA LYS A 519 -31.17 6.06 15.93
C LYS A 519 -29.86 5.81 16.72
N ILE A 520 -29.53 6.74 17.59
CA ILE A 520 -28.54 6.54 18.63
C ILE A 520 -29.18 5.67 19.73
N VAL A 521 -28.54 4.54 20.06
CA VAL A 521 -29.04 3.62 21.10
C VAL A 521 -28.43 3.96 22.45
N VAL A 522 -27.13 4.18 22.47
CA VAL A 522 -26.37 4.50 23.68
C VAL A 522 -25.26 5.49 23.32
N ASP A 523 -25.13 6.52 24.14
CA ASP A 523 -23.96 7.40 24.24
C ASP A 523 -23.28 7.14 25.57
N CYS A 524 -22.05 6.63 25.55
CA CYS A 524 -21.30 6.30 26.75
C CYS A 524 -20.05 7.17 26.89
N LYS A 525 -19.86 7.77 28.05
CA LYS A 525 -18.62 8.44 28.40
C LYS A 525 -17.63 7.41 28.96
N VAL A 526 -16.67 7.01 28.15
CA VAL A 526 -15.67 6.00 28.50
C VAL A 526 -14.55 6.59 29.35
N VAL A 527 -14.11 7.82 29.03
CA VAL A 527 -13.00 8.49 29.74
C VAL A 527 -13.54 9.66 30.55
N SER A 528 -13.39 9.59 31.86
CA SER A 528 -14.00 10.58 32.79
C SER A 528 -13.08 11.71 33.25
N THR A 529 -11.76 11.54 33.21
CA THR A 529 -10.84 12.34 34.04
C THR A 529 -9.66 13.02 33.32
N ALA A 530 -9.49 12.84 32.01
CA ALA A 530 -8.32 13.37 31.31
C ALA A 530 -8.58 14.73 30.64
N ASP A 531 -7.57 15.58 30.60
CA ASP A 531 -7.55 16.76 29.73
C ASP A 531 -7.58 16.33 28.26
N LYS A 532 -8.70 16.57 27.58
CA LYS A 532 -8.95 16.22 26.16
C LYS A 532 -8.92 14.72 25.85
N PRO A 533 -9.81 13.93 26.43
CA PRO A 533 -9.87 12.49 26.19
C PRO A 533 -10.48 12.23 24.80
N ASN A 534 -9.66 12.16 23.76
CA ASN A 534 -10.15 11.87 22.42
C ASN A 534 -10.12 10.36 22.16
N ILE A 535 -11.21 9.80 21.66
CA ILE A 535 -11.27 8.48 21.04
C ILE A 535 -11.34 8.69 19.53
N TRP A 536 -10.23 8.44 18.84
CA TRP A 536 -10.10 8.75 17.42
C TRP A 536 -10.66 7.69 16.48
N GLY A 537 -10.81 6.49 16.96
CA GLY A 537 -11.37 5.39 16.21
C GLY A 537 -11.71 4.24 17.13
N VAL A 538 -12.69 3.46 16.75
CA VAL A 538 -13.08 2.25 17.46
C VAL A 538 -13.02 1.06 16.51
N VAL A 539 -12.82 -0.13 17.06
CA VAL A 539 -12.77 -1.38 16.30
C VAL A 539 -13.75 -2.37 16.92
N SER A 540 -14.60 -2.94 16.08
CA SER A 540 -15.47 -4.05 16.48
C SER A 540 -14.74 -5.38 16.27
N SER A 541 -14.71 -6.21 17.30
CA SER A 541 -14.22 -7.57 17.20
C SER A 541 -15.30 -8.52 16.66
N PRO A 542 -14.92 -9.71 16.17
CA PRO A 542 -15.87 -10.75 15.79
C PRO A 542 -16.80 -11.19 16.94
N ASN A 543 -16.36 -11.02 18.19
CA ASN A 543 -17.15 -11.32 19.37
C ASN A 543 -18.18 -10.23 19.71
N GLY A 544 -18.16 -9.12 18.97
CA GLY A 544 -19.04 -7.97 19.18
C GLY A 544 -18.53 -6.95 20.20
N ASP A 545 -17.39 -7.19 20.85
CA ASP A 545 -16.77 -6.21 21.74
C ASP A 545 -16.09 -5.08 20.95
N ILE A 546 -15.96 -3.92 21.58
CA ILE A 546 -15.46 -2.72 20.95
C ILE A 546 -14.16 -2.29 21.63
N LEU A 547 -13.09 -2.22 20.85
CA LEU A 547 -11.84 -1.60 21.28
C LEU A 547 -11.89 -0.10 21.04
N ALA A 548 -11.60 0.69 22.06
CA ALA A 548 -11.60 2.15 22.04
C ALA A 548 -10.25 2.70 22.54
N PRO A 549 -9.28 2.93 21.64
CA PRO A 549 -8.03 3.60 21.99
C PRO A 549 -8.26 5.08 22.31
N SER A 550 -7.67 5.55 23.38
CA SER A 550 -7.88 6.91 23.87
C SER A 550 -6.58 7.71 24.01
N LYS A 551 -6.69 9.00 23.77
CA LYS A 551 -5.59 9.95 23.96
C LYS A 551 -5.07 10.02 25.39
N ASP A 552 -5.85 9.63 26.40
CA ASP A 552 -5.43 9.59 27.80
C ASP A 552 -4.29 8.60 28.08
N GLY A 553 -3.97 7.75 27.09
CA GLY A 553 -2.91 6.75 27.20
C GLY A 553 -3.42 5.35 27.50
N ASN A 554 -4.72 5.16 27.56
CA ASN A 554 -5.38 3.89 27.81
C ASN A 554 -6.10 3.36 26.58
N CYS A 555 -6.32 2.07 26.55
CA CYS A 555 -7.16 1.40 25.58
C CYS A 555 -8.27 0.66 26.32
N TYR A 556 -9.51 0.90 25.94
CA TYR A 556 -10.68 0.36 26.63
C TYR A 556 -11.35 -0.70 25.77
N LEU A 557 -11.68 -1.82 26.38
CA LEU A 557 -12.55 -2.85 25.81
C LEU A 557 -13.96 -2.64 26.35
N LEU A 558 -14.90 -2.43 25.46
CA LEU A 558 -16.30 -2.17 25.79
C LEU A 558 -17.15 -3.36 25.36
N ASP A 559 -18.16 -3.69 26.16
CA ASP A 559 -19.24 -4.56 25.72
C ASP A 559 -20.03 -3.91 24.57
N GLY A 560 -20.09 -4.53 23.42
CA GLY A 560 -20.75 -3.94 22.26
C GLY A 560 -22.28 -3.82 22.39
N SER A 561 -22.89 -4.46 23.39
CA SER A 561 -24.32 -4.32 23.67
C SER A 561 -24.61 -3.11 24.53
N THR A 562 -23.87 -2.92 25.62
CA THR A 562 -24.11 -1.92 26.66
C THR A 562 -23.15 -0.74 26.63
N LEU A 563 -22.00 -0.87 25.99
CA LEU A 563 -20.82 0.02 26.04
C LEU A 563 -20.19 0.14 27.44
N GLU A 564 -20.49 -0.77 28.34
CA GLU A 564 -19.78 -0.87 29.64
C GLU A 564 -18.33 -1.32 29.43
N ILE A 565 -17.44 -0.77 30.23
CA ILE A 565 -16.00 -1.13 30.18
C ILE A 565 -15.81 -2.53 30.75
N LYS A 566 -15.35 -3.45 29.95
CA LYS A 566 -14.98 -4.83 30.33
C LYS A 566 -13.55 -4.93 30.83
N ALA A 567 -12.64 -4.22 30.18
CA ALA A 567 -11.22 -4.20 30.52
C ALA A 567 -10.56 -2.88 30.10
N THR A 568 -9.44 -2.56 30.73
CA THR A 568 -8.61 -1.41 30.39
C THR A 568 -7.16 -1.85 30.30
N LEU A 569 -6.51 -1.51 29.20
CA LEU A 569 -5.08 -1.63 29.02
C LEU A 569 -4.46 -0.23 29.28
N GLU A 570 -3.63 -0.15 30.31
CA GLU A 570 -2.79 1.03 30.53
C GLU A 570 -1.49 0.86 29.73
N SER A 571 -1.21 1.80 28.83
CA SER A 571 0.01 1.73 28.00
C SER A 571 1.31 1.84 28.81
N GLY A 572 1.24 2.43 30.00
CA GLY A 572 2.42 2.80 30.77
C GLY A 572 3.28 3.92 30.15
N LYS A 573 2.83 4.48 29.02
CA LYS A 573 3.55 5.46 28.20
C LYS A 573 2.99 6.89 28.36
N GLY A 574 1.94 7.05 29.15
CA GLY A 574 1.32 8.33 29.47
C GLY A 574 0.37 8.88 28.42
N VAL A 575 -0.04 10.12 28.60
CA VAL A 575 -0.96 10.83 27.70
C VAL A 575 -0.38 10.89 26.29
N ASN A 576 -1.24 10.74 25.31
CA ASN A 576 -0.97 10.64 23.87
C ASN A 576 -0.44 9.27 23.38
N ALA A 577 -0.26 8.28 24.22
CA ALA A 577 0.22 6.97 23.76
C ALA A 577 -0.66 6.36 22.64
N PHE A 578 -1.97 6.53 22.74
CA PHE A 578 -2.92 6.09 21.70
C PHE A 578 -3.59 7.24 20.93
N ASN A 579 -3.01 8.44 20.99
CA ASN A 579 -3.52 9.56 20.20
C ASN A 579 -3.33 9.28 18.70
N TYR A 580 -4.40 9.34 17.93
CA TYR A 580 -4.47 8.93 16.53
C TYR A 580 -4.19 7.44 16.27
N ALA A 581 -4.11 6.62 17.30
CA ALA A 581 -3.93 5.18 17.11
C ALA A 581 -5.10 4.59 16.31
N ARG A 582 -4.76 3.67 15.43
CA ARG A 582 -5.71 2.83 14.72
C ARG A 582 -5.46 1.39 15.14
N ALA A 583 -6.50 0.62 15.15
CA ALA A 583 -6.44 -0.78 15.48
C ALA A 583 -7.19 -1.60 14.44
N CYS A 584 -6.90 -2.88 14.39
CA CYS A 584 -7.70 -3.86 13.67
C CYS A 584 -7.89 -5.09 14.57
N SER A 585 -8.86 -5.92 14.21
CA SER A 585 -9.14 -7.18 14.89
C SER A 585 -9.05 -8.31 13.89
N ASP A 586 -8.56 -9.47 14.34
CA ASP A 586 -8.58 -10.70 13.56
C ASP A 586 -9.86 -11.52 13.79
N THR A 587 -9.97 -12.66 13.11
CA THR A 587 -11.14 -13.54 13.20
C THR A 587 -11.25 -14.29 14.54
N GLU A 588 -10.18 -14.31 15.33
CA GLU A 588 -10.15 -14.90 16.68
C GLU A 588 -10.49 -13.86 17.76
N GLY A 589 -10.63 -12.58 17.37
CA GLY A 589 -10.92 -11.48 18.26
C GLY A 589 -9.69 -10.86 18.92
N ASN A 590 -8.49 -11.21 18.48
CA ASN A 590 -7.30 -10.49 18.90
C ASN A 590 -7.28 -9.09 18.27
N PHE A 591 -6.66 -8.16 18.97
CA PHE A 591 -6.51 -6.80 18.49
C PHE A 591 -5.04 -6.46 18.24
N TYR A 592 -4.81 -5.75 17.15
CA TYR A 592 -3.52 -5.22 16.76
C TYR A 592 -3.59 -3.70 16.83
N ILE A 593 -2.80 -3.10 17.70
CA ILE A 593 -2.83 -1.66 17.92
C ILE A 593 -1.42 -1.11 18.01
N THR A 594 -1.24 0.10 17.51
CA THR A 594 0.02 0.81 17.57
C THR A 594 -0.08 2.02 18.47
N SER A 595 1.03 2.37 19.14
CA SER A 595 1.12 3.64 19.81
C SER A 595 1.04 4.79 18.79
N GLY A 596 0.34 5.86 19.17
CA GLY A 596 0.21 7.04 18.33
C GLY A 596 1.46 7.92 18.35
N GLN A 597 1.51 8.91 19.24
CA GLN A 597 2.52 9.98 19.17
C GLN A 597 3.79 9.77 20.02
N VAL A 598 3.83 8.81 20.93
CA VAL A 598 4.86 8.78 21.97
C VAL A 598 5.91 7.69 21.80
N GLN A 599 5.57 6.58 21.16
CA GLN A 599 6.50 5.47 20.88
C GLN A 599 5.96 4.60 19.76
N ASN A 600 6.86 3.90 19.05
CA ASN A 600 6.51 2.98 17.95
C ASN A 600 6.23 1.56 18.44
N THR A 601 5.44 1.44 19.49
CA THR A 601 5.11 0.13 20.04
C THR A 601 3.88 -0.43 19.34
N VAL A 602 3.98 -1.68 18.91
CA VAL A 602 2.86 -2.50 18.45
C VAL A 602 2.48 -3.42 19.60
N TRP A 603 1.21 -3.46 19.96
CA TRP A 603 0.63 -4.44 20.87
C TRP A 603 -0.24 -5.40 20.10
N ILE A 604 -0.10 -6.67 20.44
CA ILE A 604 -1.01 -7.73 20.05
C ILE A 604 -1.74 -8.14 21.31
N LEU A 605 -3.03 -7.93 21.34
CA LEU A 605 -3.88 -8.09 22.50
C LEU A 605 -4.86 -9.22 22.25
N GLY A 606 -5.10 -10.01 23.28
CA GLY A 606 -6.19 -10.98 23.26
C GLY A 606 -7.58 -10.33 23.31
N PRO A 607 -8.65 -11.12 23.13
CA PRO A 607 -10.03 -10.65 23.19
C PRO A 607 -10.40 -10.01 24.55
N ASP A 608 -9.63 -10.27 25.58
CA ASP A 608 -9.75 -9.75 26.95
C ASP A 608 -8.81 -8.59 27.26
N LEU A 609 -8.11 -8.06 26.27
CA LEU A 609 -7.00 -7.12 26.37
C LEU A 609 -5.73 -7.66 27.05
N SER A 610 -5.62 -8.96 27.31
CA SER A 610 -4.35 -9.53 27.74
C SER A 610 -3.28 -9.29 26.67
N VAL A 611 -2.10 -8.82 27.08
CA VAL A 611 -0.98 -8.60 26.15
C VAL A 611 -0.43 -9.95 25.74
N LYS A 612 -0.63 -10.30 24.48
CA LYS A 612 -0.13 -11.54 23.86
C LYS A 612 1.30 -11.39 23.39
N ASP A 613 1.58 -10.27 22.73
CA ASP A 613 2.92 -9.92 22.29
C ASP A 613 3.05 -8.38 22.22
N GLN A 614 4.29 -7.90 22.26
CA GLN A 614 4.62 -6.49 22.17
C GLN A 614 6.01 -6.33 21.57
N PHE A 615 6.17 -5.41 20.63
CA PHE A 615 7.47 -5.10 20.05
C PHE A 615 7.53 -3.64 19.60
N GLU A 616 8.75 -3.12 19.44
CA GLU A 616 9.00 -1.77 18.98
C GLU A 616 9.47 -1.78 17.54
N LEU A 617 8.89 -0.90 16.71
CA LEU A 617 9.27 -0.71 15.31
C LEU A 617 10.41 0.29 15.19
N GLY A 618 11.40 0.00 14.37
CA GLY A 618 12.28 1.01 13.75
C GLY A 618 13.33 1.70 14.62
N THR A 619 13.61 1.26 15.85
CA THR A 619 14.50 1.99 16.77
C THR A 619 15.98 1.98 16.38
N LYS A 620 16.43 1.15 15.46
CA LYS A 620 17.85 1.02 15.10
C LYS A 620 18.30 1.90 13.93
N ASN A 621 17.40 2.35 13.08
CA ASN A 621 17.74 3.11 11.87
C ASN A 621 17.46 4.62 11.95
N ASP A 622 17.10 5.12 13.11
CA ASP A 622 16.68 6.51 13.34
C ASP A 622 17.76 7.57 13.13
N LYS A 623 19.00 7.20 12.91
CA LYS A 623 20.07 8.16 12.61
C LYS A 623 19.92 8.87 11.28
N GLN A 624 19.07 8.39 10.39
CA GLN A 624 18.80 9.04 9.10
C GLN A 624 17.61 10.02 9.14
N MET A 625 16.83 10.01 10.18
CA MET A 625 15.63 10.84 10.32
C MET A 625 15.87 12.13 11.12
N GLY A 626 16.94 12.83 10.82
CA GLY A 626 17.12 14.24 11.19
C GLY A 626 16.79 14.62 12.62
N GLY A 627 17.62 14.26 13.58
CA GLY A 627 17.97 15.10 14.73
C GLY A 627 16.97 15.32 15.85
N ASN A 628 15.74 14.87 15.77
CA ASN A 628 14.79 14.90 16.87
C ASN A 628 14.25 13.48 17.12
N ASN A 629 14.47 12.97 18.32
CA ASN A 629 14.09 11.67 18.84
C ASN A 629 12.56 11.45 18.96
N TYR A 630 11.78 12.06 18.10
CA TYR A 630 10.34 11.86 18.02
C TYR A 630 10.03 11.17 16.71
N LEU A 631 9.94 9.87 16.78
CA LEU A 631 9.09 9.15 15.86
C LEU A 631 7.67 9.68 16.12
N ASP A 632 7.26 10.69 15.40
CA ASP A 632 5.85 11.10 15.31
C ASP A 632 5.11 9.99 14.56
N GLY A 633 5.32 8.75 15.02
CA GLY A 633 4.79 7.55 14.43
C GLY A 633 3.32 7.42 14.72
N ILE A 634 2.52 7.99 13.85
CA ILE A 634 1.14 7.56 13.75
C ILE A 634 1.16 6.32 12.87
N LEU A 635 1.11 5.18 13.51
CA LEU A 635 0.98 3.91 12.81
C LEU A 635 -0.50 3.69 12.51
N TYR A 636 -0.81 3.61 11.23
CA TYR A 636 -2.12 3.19 10.76
C TYR A 636 -2.02 1.74 10.33
N SER A 637 -2.98 0.94 10.73
CA SER A 637 -2.95 -0.48 10.46
C SER A 637 -3.98 -0.88 9.41
N ALA A 638 -3.53 -1.62 8.43
CA ALA A 638 -4.38 -2.43 7.59
C ALA A 638 -3.89 -3.88 7.64
N PHE A 639 -4.79 -4.81 7.61
CA PHE A 639 -4.53 -6.21 7.84
C PHE A 639 -5.06 -7.07 6.70
N ILE A 640 -4.25 -8.00 6.20
CA ILE A 640 -4.68 -9.00 5.21
C ILE A 640 -4.04 -10.35 5.49
N GLY A 641 -4.75 -11.43 5.18
CA GLY A 641 -4.27 -12.78 5.28
C GLY A 641 -3.98 -13.41 3.92
N ALA A 642 -2.91 -14.18 3.86
CA ALA A 642 -2.59 -15.05 2.75
C ALA A 642 -2.50 -16.50 3.22
N LYS A 643 -2.87 -17.46 2.36
CA LYS A 643 -2.65 -18.89 2.63
C LYS A 643 -1.18 -19.23 2.46
N ASN A 644 -0.60 -19.90 3.46
CA ASN A 644 0.71 -20.52 3.29
C ASN A 644 0.57 -21.88 2.57
N ASP A 645 1.71 -22.52 2.23
CA ASP A 645 1.80 -23.80 1.55
C ASP A 645 1.13 -24.97 2.30
N ASN A 646 0.85 -24.79 3.61
CA ASN A 646 0.18 -25.78 4.45
C ASN A 646 -1.32 -25.49 4.65
N GLY A 647 -1.89 -24.55 3.90
CA GLY A 647 -3.28 -24.15 4.01
C GLY A 647 -3.62 -23.28 5.23
N LYS A 648 -2.61 -22.89 6.04
CA LYS A 648 -2.78 -21.93 7.13
C LYS A 648 -2.67 -20.51 6.56
N PHE A 649 -3.51 -19.64 7.07
CA PHE A 649 -3.43 -18.23 6.72
C PHE A 649 -2.28 -17.56 7.47
N ILE A 650 -1.46 -16.83 6.72
CA ILE A 650 -0.46 -15.91 7.27
C ILE A 650 -0.99 -14.51 7.01
N GLY A 651 -1.16 -13.73 8.06
CA GLY A 651 -1.52 -12.34 7.95
C GLY A 651 -0.28 -11.45 7.87
N LYS A 652 -0.37 -10.36 7.13
CA LYS A 652 0.60 -9.28 7.17
C LYS A 652 -0.07 -8.05 7.73
N TYR A 653 0.54 -7.49 8.77
CA TYR A 653 0.19 -6.20 9.28
C TYR A 653 1.04 -5.16 8.56
N VAL A 654 0.41 -4.14 8.02
CA VAL A 654 1.09 -3.06 7.34
C VAL A 654 0.79 -1.78 8.10
N GLY A 655 1.83 -1.18 8.64
CA GLY A 655 1.75 0.11 9.32
C GLY A 655 2.56 1.16 8.57
N GLY A 656 2.10 2.39 8.65
CA GLY A 656 2.82 3.54 8.12
C GLY A 656 3.38 4.39 9.24
N GLU A 657 4.66 4.67 9.17
CA GLU A 657 5.32 5.67 9.99
C GLU A 657 5.55 6.94 9.16
N ARG A 658 5.87 8.04 9.81
CA ARG A 658 6.07 9.33 9.11
C ARG A 658 6.99 9.25 7.89
N TYR A 659 7.94 8.32 7.89
CA TYR A 659 8.96 8.18 6.84
C TYR A 659 9.13 6.77 6.31
N ALA A 660 8.47 5.77 6.87
CA ALA A 660 8.60 4.38 6.44
C ALA A 660 7.28 3.62 6.56
N ALA A 661 7.12 2.61 5.75
CA ALA A 661 6.04 1.64 5.85
C ALA A 661 6.66 0.25 6.10
N TYR A 662 6.11 -0.47 7.07
CA TYR A 662 6.64 -1.76 7.51
C TYR A 662 5.60 -2.86 7.33
N GLY A 663 6.08 -4.05 7.02
CA GLY A 663 5.27 -5.27 7.02
C GLY A 663 5.60 -6.13 8.24
N ILE A 664 4.57 -6.72 8.82
CA ILE A 664 4.68 -7.63 9.95
C ILE A 664 3.98 -8.92 9.58
N ASP A 665 4.69 -10.05 9.61
CA ASP A 665 4.07 -11.35 9.40
C ASP A 665 3.31 -11.76 10.65
N ILE A 666 2.00 -11.96 10.53
CA ILE A 666 1.14 -12.41 11.60
C ILE A 666 1.01 -13.93 11.54
N CYS A 667 1.27 -14.55 12.67
CA CYS A 667 1.27 -16.00 12.81
C CYS A 667 -0.16 -16.54 12.96
N GLY A 668 -0.45 -17.69 12.35
CA GLY A 668 -1.71 -18.39 12.58
C GLY A 668 -2.80 -18.13 11.54
N SER A 669 -4.05 -18.49 11.88
CA SER A 669 -5.21 -18.46 10.97
C SER A 669 -6.02 -17.17 11.04
N CYS A 670 -5.48 -16.12 11.60
CA CYS A 670 -6.17 -14.90 11.99
C CYS A 670 -6.37 -13.92 10.85
N CYS A 671 -6.89 -14.35 9.75
CA CYS A 671 -7.03 -13.48 8.59
C CYS A 671 -8.44 -12.95 8.43
N LEU A 672 -8.49 -11.68 8.12
CA LEU A 672 -9.71 -11.00 7.72
C LEU A 672 -10.30 -11.66 6.47
N LYS A 673 -11.58 -11.90 6.50
CA LYS A 673 -12.40 -12.18 5.32
C LYS A 673 -13.06 -10.92 4.82
#